data_1b305e2fab7fe968ba3cadf48b3e6d4e
#
_entry.id   1b305e2fab7fe968ba3cadf48b3e6d4e
#
_cell.length_a   1.000
_cell.length_b   1.000
_cell.length_c   1.000
_cell.angle_alpha   90.00
_cell.angle_beta   90.00
_cell.angle_gamma   90.00
#
_symmetry.space_group_name_H-M   'P 1'
#
loop_
_entity.id
_entity.type
_entity.pdbx_description
1 polymer ?
#
loop_
_entity_poly.entity_id
_entity_poly.type
_entity_poly.pdbx_seq_one_letter_code
_entity_poly.pdbx_strand_id
1 'polypeptide(L)'
;MKDIGEYDHRAIEAEYARRWIEKAIYSIKDAKREEKFSVVIPPPNVTGSLHMGHALNATLQDVVCRWQRMLGRSVVWVPGFDHAGIATQYVVDKKLQQEGKNRLELGREEFLKEVWQWVPISRNSIREQLEKIGVSVDWRRERFTLDEGFSRAVRYAFRKLYEDGLIYRGEYIINWCPQDLTALSDLEVEHQEEEGKLYYIRYPLEDGQGYITVATTRPETMLGDTAIAVHPQDERYKHLIGKRVKLPLVSWKRESMSGEEVSEYIPIIADESVRMDFGTGAVKITPAHDQNDFEVGKRHKLPFVKVMDERGRMNQNAGEFALLDRYKAREEIVKKLEELGLLEKIESHTHAVGKCYRCKTTLEPMVSVQWFVKVSDKRIKDTAIKVVEEGKIKFIPEGWRKIYLQWMENLKDWCISRQIWWGHRIPVWYCKSCGKENVFTDDDFDRVYDKIIFNLIADGKIGYEFTPEEIERVLHSPSFVHPEMTVLDFYKSFAFHKYHSTEMDANSLRLFFSQDLNPMALLTEKRSRYRYDPKSKNYRFVLRCKHCGSEELEQERDVLDTWFSSALWPFGVFGWPEKTKDLENLYPTNLLITGFDIIFFWVARMIMMGTYLAGGIPFEDVYIHALVRDEKGQKMSKTKGNVIDPLDIVEKYGADALRFTLTILTQQGKDIKLSEKRFEGYKHFANKLWNAGRFIIMNLEHDLLQNLPYAAPPRSEDLWILTRLNRTIQKVNKALSEYEFSEASQTLYEFIWSEFCDWYLEMSKLRLYAKPDENLPQEERQKEELRIKAERISAQATLLSVFDRILKLLHPFMPYITERLYSYLPTADQDSISLASYPQENPQEVFQEAEQKVEKLKALISSIRALRSDLKIEPSRRIKLYCKGEGWKELLQEFEKHILNLAKIEELICVEERPSNTIAGFYKDLEFFVSVEEGIKVEELLSSYQKRYQEVLKSLDSLERKLNNQEFLKKAPQEEIQKTQNIKQELTLEKTKLEELIKSLQEVKIVS
;
A
#
# COMPACT_ATOMS: atom_id res chain seq x y z
N MET A 1 36.32 25.95 -8.09
CA MET A 1 35.36 24.97 -8.60
C MET A 1 35.37 23.78 -7.65
N LYS A 2 34.21 23.43 -7.07
CA LYS A 2 34.11 22.25 -6.21
C LYS A 2 33.81 21.06 -7.11
N ASP A 3 34.74 20.13 -7.29
CA ASP A 3 34.41 18.80 -7.77
C ASP A 3 33.57 18.07 -6.71
N ILE A 4 32.35 17.68 -7.04
CA ILE A 4 31.44 17.00 -6.12
C ILE A 4 31.66 15.50 -6.05
N GLY A 5 32.69 14.96 -6.75
CA GLY A 5 33.04 13.55 -6.76
C GLY A 5 32.07 12.64 -7.51
N GLU A 6 32.24 11.33 -7.32
CA GLU A 6 31.35 10.31 -7.89
C GLU A 6 30.09 10.14 -7.04
N TYR A 7 29.04 9.57 -7.66
CA TYR A 7 27.78 9.29 -6.98
C TYR A 7 27.91 8.13 -6.00
N ASP A 8 27.79 8.43 -4.72
CA ASP A 8 27.74 7.43 -3.64
C ASP A 8 26.39 7.55 -2.91
N HIS A 9 25.44 6.69 -3.32
CA HIS A 9 24.10 6.70 -2.73
C HIS A 9 24.13 6.38 -1.23
N ARG A 10 25.00 5.46 -0.77
CA ARG A 10 25.07 5.03 0.64
C ARG A 10 25.48 6.19 1.56
N ALA A 11 26.52 6.94 1.18
CA ALA A 11 26.97 8.07 1.94
C ALA A 11 25.90 9.21 2.00
N ILE A 12 25.25 9.48 0.86
CA ILE A 12 24.20 10.50 0.75
C ILE A 12 22.97 10.12 1.59
N GLU A 13 22.49 8.90 1.46
CA GLU A 13 21.32 8.39 2.18
C GLU A 13 21.55 8.39 3.70
N ALA A 14 22.71 7.92 4.17
CA ALA A 14 23.04 7.91 5.59
C ALA A 14 23.11 9.32 6.19
N GLU A 15 23.64 10.31 5.44
CA GLU A 15 23.71 11.69 5.89
C GLU A 15 22.33 12.34 5.98
N TYR A 16 21.50 12.24 4.91
CA TYR A 16 20.24 12.97 4.87
C TYR A 16 19.14 12.32 5.69
N ALA A 17 19.08 10.99 5.79
CA ALA A 17 18.15 10.32 6.68
C ALA A 17 18.29 10.82 8.12
N ARG A 18 19.53 10.93 8.61
CA ARG A 18 19.83 11.50 9.95
C ARG A 18 19.51 12.99 10.02
N ARG A 19 19.96 13.79 9.03
CA ARG A 19 19.81 15.25 9.04
C ARG A 19 18.35 15.69 9.06
N TRP A 20 17.47 15.04 8.31
CA TRP A 20 16.03 15.35 8.27
C TRP A 20 15.36 15.15 9.64
N ILE A 21 15.76 14.10 10.38
CA ILE A 21 15.26 13.83 11.73
C ILE A 21 15.82 14.84 12.74
N GLU A 22 17.14 15.04 12.76
CA GLU A 22 17.80 15.96 13.69
C GLU A 22 17.30 17.40 13.55
N LYS A 23 17.10 17.87 12.33
CA LYS A 23 16.55 19.21 12.06
C LYS A 23 15.03 19.30 12.13
N ALA A 24 14.34 18.16 12.35
CA ALA A 24 12.88 18.06 12.40
C ALA A 24 12.19 18.71 11.18
N ILE A 25 12.75 18.49 9.98
CA ILE A 25 12.30 19.11 8.71
C ILE A 25 10.82 18.86 8.43
N TYR A 26 10.32 17.69 8.81
CA TYR A 26 8.94 17.26 8.53
C TYR A 26 7.97 17.45 9.69
N SER A 27 8.40 18.18 10.73
CA SER A 27 7.62 18.36 11.94
C SER A 27 6.95 19.73 11.98
N ILE A 28 5.64 19.74 12.14
CA ILE A 28 4.83 20.97 12.27
C ILE A 28 4.19 20.98 13.66
N LYS A 29 4.39 22.08 14.41
CA LYS A 29 3.83 22.23 15.76
C LYS A 29 2.35 22.60 15.73
N ASP A 30 1.98 23.59 14.90
CA ASP A 30 0.63 24.14 14.84
C ASP A 30 0.17 24.21 13.37
N ALA A 31 -0.49 23.17 12.89
CA ALA A 31 -1.11 23.16 11.57
C ALA A 31 -2.46 23.87 11.62
N LYS A 32 -2.69 24.83 10.72
CA LYS A 32 -3.97 25.47 10.55
C LYS A 32 -4.87 24.65 9.63
N ARG A 33 -6.16 24.59 9.94
CA ARG A 33 -7.13 23.76 9.19
C ARG A 33 -7.21 24.10 7.70
N GLU A 34 -7.12 25.39 7.36
CA GLU A 34 -7.23 25.87 5.98
C GLU A 34 -6.01 25.52 5.11
N GLU A 35 -4.87 25.35 5.73
CA GLU A 35 -3.58 25.11 5.06
C GLU A 35 -3.11 23.65 5.17
N LYS A 36 -3.86 22.81 5.89
CA LYS A 36 -3.45 21.44 6.21
C LYS A 36 -3.43 20.53 4.99
N PHE A 37 -2.52 19.56 5.04
CA PHE A 37 -2.62 18.30 4.31
C PHE A 37 -2.23 17.18 5.27
N SER A 38 -3.19 16.42 5.74
CA SER A 38 -3.00 15.38 6.75
C SER A 38 -3.16 13.98 6.14
N VAL A 39 -2.25 13.10 6.54
CA VAL A 39 -2.22 11.69 6.11
C VAL A 39 -1.87 10.84 7.33
N VAL A 40 -2.49 9.67 7.44
CA VAL A 40 -2.11 8.65 8.42
C VAL A 40 -1.54 7.44 7.68
N ILE A 41 -0.41 6.94 8.14
CA ILE A 41 0.19 5.74 7.53
C ILE A 41 -0.74 4.54 7.80
N PRO A 42 -0.95 3.62 6.85
CA PRO A 42 -1.45 2.30 7.18
C PRO A 42 -0.46 1.63 8.15
N PRO A 43 -0.86 1.45 9.43
CA PRO A 43 0.11 1.09 10.46
C PRO A 43 0.65 -0.33 10.23
N PRO A 44 1.95 -0.53 9.98
CA PRO A 44 2.51 -1.85 9.81
C PRO A 44 2.33 -2.71 11.07
N ASN A 45 2.09 -4.00 10.86
CA ASN A 45 1.99 -4.99 11.92
C ASN A 45 3.36 -5.24 12.56
N VAL A 46 3.43 -5.30 13.90
CA VAL A 46 4.66 -5.60 14.65
C VAL A 46 5.05 -7.08 14.57
N THR A 47 5.05 -7.65 13.38
CA THR A 47 5.29 -9.08 13.11
C THR A 47 6.65 -9.38 12.47
N GLY A 48 7.47 -8.37 12.24
CA GLY A 48 8.80 -8.49 11.64
C GLY A 48 9.09 -7.39 10.63
N SER A 49 9.99 -7.66 9.67
CA SER A 49 10.41 -6.68 8.66
C SER A 49 9.34 -6.42 7.59
N LEU A 50 9.38 -5.21 7.04
CA LEU A 50 8.55 -4.79 5.91
C LEU A 50 8.88 -5.58 4.64
N HIS A 51 7.91 -5.69 3.76
CA HIS A 51 8.08 -6.24 2.41
C HIS A 51 7.86 -5.18 1.33
N MET A 52 8.07 -5.53 0.06
CA MET A 52 8.00 -4.60 -1.07
C MET A 52 6.65 -3.87 -1.20
N GLY A 53 5.54 -4.50 -0.80
CA GLY A 53 4.23 -3.85 -0.77
C GLY A 53 4.15 -2.69 0.22
N HIS A 54 4.81 -2.79 1.37
CA HIS A 54 4.93 -1.68 2.33
C HIS A 54 5.82 -0.56 1.78
N ALA A 55 6.92 -0.92 1.10
CA ALA A 55 7.79 0.06 0.46
C ALA A 55 7.04 0.85 -0.63
N LEU A 56 6.22 0.17 -1.45
CA LEU A 56 5.33 0.81 -2.42
C LEU A 56 4.37 1.78 -1.74
N ASN A 57 3.62 1.30 -0.75
CA ASN A 57 2.61 2.10 -0.04
C ASN A 57 3.23 3.35 0.59
N ALA A 58 4.34 3.20 1.31
CA ALA A 58 5.05 4.31 1.93
C ALA A 58 5.61 5.30 0.90
N THR A 59 6.16 4.80 -0.21
CA THR A 59 6.70 5.65 -1.29
C THR A 59 5.61 6.52 -1.93
N LEU A 60 4.45 5.94 -2.26
CA LEU A 60 3.36 6.70 -2.88
C LEU A 60 2.83 7.80 -1.96
N GLN A 61 2.66 7.51 -0.67
CA GLN A 61 2.28 8.52 0.33
C GLN A 61 3.33 9.62 0.42
N ASP A 62 4.62 9.25 0.46
CA ASP A 62 5.71 10.21 0.59
C ASP A 62 5.82 11.13 -0.62
N VAL A 63 5.61 10.61 -1.84
CA VAL A 63 5.58 11.43 -3.06
C VAL A 63 4.53 12.53 -2.93
N VAL A 64 3.31 12.19 -2.50
CA VAL A 64 2.23 13.17 -2.32
C VAL A 64 2.54 14.13 -1.17
N CYS A 65 3.04 13.63 -0.04
CA CYS A 65 3.38 14.48 1.11
C CYS A 65 4.49 15.50 0.79
N ARG A 66 5.54 15.08 0.07
CA ARG A 66 6.61 16.00 -0.36
C ARG A 66 6.09 17.02 -1.36
N TRP A 67 5.33 16.59 -2.35
CA TRP A 67 4.71 17.47 -3.33
C TRP A 67 3.80 18.52 -2.66
N GLN A 68 2.90 18.11 -1.76
CA GLN A 68 2.00 19.01 -1.06
C GLN A 68 2.76 20.00 -0.15
N ARG A 69 3.83 19.55 0.50
CA ARG A 69 4.68 20.42 1.31
C ARG A 69 5.36 21.49 0.46
N MET A 70 5.89 21.12 -0.70
CA MET A 70 6.48 22.03 -1.65
C MET A 70 5.45 22.98 -2.32
N LEU A 71 4.16 22.63 -2.31
CA LEU A 71 3.05 23.52 -2.68
C LEU A 71 2.71 24.53 -1.56
N GLY A 72 3.43 24.51 -0.43
CA GLY A 72 3.24 25.43 0.69
C GLY A 72 2.20 24.98 1.71
N ARG A 73 1.70 23.74 1.64
CA ARG A 73 0.76 23.24 2.65
C ARG A 73 1.45 22.78 3.93
N SER A 74 0.74 22.90 5.03
CA SER A 74 1.12 22.34 6.32
C SER A 74 0.88 20.82 6.32
N VAL A 75 1.87 20.05 5.90
CA VAL A 75 1.76 18.59 5.77
C VAL A 75 2.04 17.91 7.09
N VAL A 76 1.07 17.15 7.60
CA VAL A 76 1.20 16.28 8.76
C VAL A 76 0.97 14.84 8.34
N TRP A 77 2.03 14.05 8.31
CA TRP A 77 1.96 12.61 8.04
C TRP A 77 2.32 11.84 9.30
N VAL A 78 1.29 11.20 9.89
CA VAL A 78 1.41 10.49 11.19
C VAL A 78 1.90 9.08 10.96
N PRO A 79 3.07 8.68 11.48
CA PRO A 79 3.53 7.31 11.51
C PRO A 79 2.89 6.52 12.65
N GLY A 80 2.93 5.20 12.55
CA GLY A 80 2.52 4.34 13.65
C GLY A 80 2.55 2.88 13.32
N PHE A 81 2.13 2.05 14.29
CA PHE A 81 2.21 0.60 14.23
C PHE A 81 0.91 -0.04 14.72
N ASP A 82 0.57 -1.18 14.16
CA ASP A 82 -0.53 -2.01 14.62
C ASP A 82 -0.01 -3.17 15.48
N HIS A 83 -0.68 -3.42 16.61
CA HIS A 83 -0.37 -4.53 17.48
C HIS A 83 -0.63 -5.90 16.85
N ALA A 84 -1.50 -5.96 15.85
CA ALA A 84 -1.78 -7.14 15.01
C ALA A 84 -2.06 -8.43 15.82
N GLY A 85 -3.08 -8.40 16.64
CA GLY A 85 -3.46 -9.44 17.61
C GLY A 85 -3.05 -10.87 17.28
N ILE A 86 -3.78 -11.56 16.41
CA ILE A 86 -3.50 -12.96 16.02
C ILE A 86 -2.10 -13.11 15.43
N ALA A 87 -1.70 -12.16 14.59
CA ALA A 87 -0.46 -12.26 13.83
C ALA A 87 0.78 -12.15 14.72
N THR A 88 0.81 -11.19 15.63
CA THR A 88 1.92 -11.01 16.56
C THR A 88 1.97 -12.16 17.57
N GLN A 89 0.81 -12.58 18.10
CA GLN A 89 0.74 -13.74 18.97
C GLN A 89 1.32 -15.00 18.31
N TYR A 90 0.95 -15.25 17.04
CA TYR A 90 1.45 -16.40 16.27
C TYR A 90 2.98 -16.35 16.09
N VAL A 91 3.54 -15.18 15.78
CA VAL A 91 5.00 -15.02 15.59
C VAL A 91 5.76 -15.31 16.89
N VAL A 92 5.28 -14.76 18.01
CA VAL A 92 5.92 -14.97 19.33
C VAL A 92 5.75 -16.40 19.80
N ASP A 93 4.56 -17.01 19.62
CA ASP A 93 4.31 -18.41 19.96
C ASP A 93 5.25 -19.36 19.18
N LYS A 94 5.40 -19.11 17.87
CA LYS A 94 6.34 -19.87 17.04
C LYS A 94 7.80 -19.73 17.48
N LYS A 95 8.21 -18.52 17.88
CA LYS A 95 9.55 -18.29 18.46
C LYS A 95 9.74 -19.09 19.74
N LEU A 96 8.77 -19.05 20.65
CA LEU A 96 8.80 -19.79 21.91
C LEU A 96 8.87 -21.30 21.68
N GLN A 97 8.13 -21.84 20.71
CA GLN A 97 8.20 -23.26 20.33
C GLN A 97 9.59 -23.66 19.84
N GLN A 98 10.27 -22.80 19.08
CA GLN A 98 11.66 -23.02 18.65
C GLN A 98 12.63 -23.03 19.83
N GLU A 99 12.31 -22.30 20.91
CA GLU A 99 13.06 -22.30 22.19
C GLU A 99 12.64 -23.46 23.12
N GLY A 100 11.73 -24.34 22.68
CA GLY A 100 11.23 -25.46 23.49
C GLY A 100 10.23 -25.05 24.56
N LYS A 101 9.66 -23.86 24.49
CA LYS A 101 8.64 -23.35 25.43
C LYS A 101 7.23 -23.49 24.84
N ASN A 102 6.24 -23.68 25.68
CA ASN A 102 4.83 -23.78 25.30
C ASN A 102 4.04 -22.61 25.93
N ARG A 103 3.32 -21.87 25.13
CA ARG A 103 2.47 -20.76 25.58
C ARG A 103 1.49 -21.15 26.67
N LEU A 104 0.83 -22.31 26.53
CA LEU A 104 -0.17 -22.78 27.49
C LEU A 104 0.43 -23.15 28.85
N GLU A 105 1.70 -23.61 28.89
CA GLU A 105 2.44 -23.90 30.10
C GLU A 105 2.94 -22.63 30.79
N LEU A 106 3.34 -21.61 29.99
CA LEU A 106 3.76 -20.31 30.52
C LEU A 106 2.61 -19.55 31.19
N GLY A 107 1.41 -19.70 30.66
CA GLY A 107 0.24 -18.91 31.05
C GLY A 107 0.22 -17.53 30.47
N ARG A 108 -0.94 -16.86 30.61
CA ARG A 108 -1.22 -15.58 29.89
C ARG A 108 -0.24 -14.46 30.26
N GLU A 109 0.03 -14.29 31.54
CA GLU A 109 0.86 -13.16 32.01
C GLU A 109 2.31 -13.26 31.53
N GLU A 110 2.93 -14.41 31.66
CA GLU A 110 4.31 -14.61 31.21
C GLU A 110 4.41 -14.55 29.68
N PHE A 111 3.44 -15.10 28.96
CA PHE A 111 3.38 -14.98 27.52
C PHE A 111 3.28 -13.52 27.06
N LEU A 112 2.44 -12.71 27.71
CA LEU A 112 2.32 -11.28 27.36
C LEU A 112 3.63 -10.52 27.62
N LYS A 113 4.41 -10.90 28.64
CA LYS A 113 5.75 -10.31 28.86
C LYS A 113 6.68 -10.59 27.66
N GLU A 114 6.66 -11.81 27.13
CA GLU A 114 7.44 -12.17 25.93
C GLU A 114 7.00 -11.36 24.70
N VAL A 115 5.69 -11.14 24.53
CA VAL A 115 5.16 -10.30 23.44
C VAL A 115 5.61 -8.84 23.61
N TRP A 116 5.53 -8.29 24.83
CA TRP A 116 5.99 -6.93 25.11
C TRP A 116 7.50 -6.73 24.90
N GLN A 117 8.32 -7.78 25.06
CA GLN A 117 9.74 -7.74 24.70
C GLN A 117 9.96 -7.77 23.18
N TRP A 118 9.11 -8.47 22.44
CA TRP A 118 9.16 -8.53 20.98
C TRP A 118 8.79 -7.21 20.30
N VAL A 119 7.78 -6.52 20.81
CA VAL A 119 7.20 -5.32 20.20
C VAL A 119 8.24 -4.23 19.91
N PRO A 120 9.08 -3.77 20.83
CA PRO A 120 10.08 -2.74 20.55
C PRO A 120 11.10 -3.19 19.51
N ILE A 121 11.48 -4.46 19.48
CA ILE A 121 12.42 -5.01 18.49
C ILE A 121 11.82 -4.87 17.08
N SER A 122 10.57 -5.32 16.92
CA SER A 122 9.87 -5.22 15.63
C SER A 122 9.62 -3.77 15.20
N ARG A 123 9.17 -2.91 16.11
CA ARG A 123 8.93 -1.48 15.84
C ARG A 123 10.22 -0.77 15.38
N ASN A 124 11.33 -0.97 16.09
CA ASN A 124 12.61 -0.36 15.74
C ASN A 124 13.09 -0.81 14.36
N SER A 125 12.96 -2.11 14.05
CA SER A 125 13.30 -2.64 12.72
C SER A 125 12.47 -2.00 11.60
N ILE A 126 11.15 -1.91 11.79
CA ILE A 126 10.24 -1.29 10.82
C ILE A 126 10.56 0.20 10.65
N ARG A 127 10.79 0.92 11.75
CA ARG A 127 11.16 2.33 11.73
C ARG A 127 12.44 2.56 10.95
N GLU A 128 13.48 1.78 11.23
CA GLU A 128 14.76 1.86 10.50
C GLU A 128 14.58 1.62 9.00
N GLN A 129 13.73 0.66 8.61
CA GLN A 129 13.42 0.40 7.21
C GLN A 129 12.72 1.59 6.54
N LEU A 130 11.74 2.20 7.20
CA LEU A 130 11.05 3.39 6.69
C LEU A 130 11.99 4.59 6.58
N GLU A 131 12.86 4.80 7.57
CA GLU A 131 13.88 5.86 7.54
C GLU A 131 14.86 5.68 6.37
N LYS A 132 15.32 4.44 6.11
CA LYS A 132 16.19 4.12 4.97
C LYS A 132 15.51 4.34 3.61
N ILE A 133 14.22 4.05 3.51
CA ILE A 133 13.42 4.35 2.29
C ILE A 133 13.26 5.87 2.10
N GLY A 134 13.45 6.67 3.14
CA GLY A 134 13.41 8.13 3.08
C GLY A 134 12.02 8.73 3.23
N VAL A 135 11.15 8.12 4.03
CA VAL A 135 9.80 8.66 4.29
C VAL A 135 9.82 9.95 5.10
N SER A 136 8.97 10.90 4.76
CA SER A 136 8.90 12.23 5.38
C SER A 136 7.81 12.34 6.47
N VAL A 137 7.71 11.33 7.33
CA VAL A 137 6.77 11.30 8.47
C VAL A 137 7.26 12.17 9.64
N ASP A 138 6.33 12.63 10.47
CA ASP A 138 6.66 13.27 11.75
C ASP A 138 6.79 12.23 12.86
N TRP A 139 7.99 11.71 13.09
CA TRP A 139 8.27 10.70 14.12
C TRP A 139 7.91 11.13 15.54
N ARG A 140 7.74 12.40 15.83
CA ARG A 140 7.27 12.88 17.14
C ARG A 140 5.78 12.60 17.37
N ARG A 141 5.03 12.30 16.30
CA ARG A 141 3.61 11.93 16.32
C ARG A 141 3.40 10.42 16.17
N GLU A 142 4.46 9.61 16.36
CA GLU A 142 4.38 8.16 16.27
C GLU A 142 3.32 7.62 17.25
N ARG A 143 2.44 6.73 16.75
CA ARG A 143 1.38 6.09 17.52
C ARG A 143 1.47 4.56 17.44
N PHE A 144 0.92 3.93 18.43
CA PHE A 144 0.78 2.47 18.49
C PHE A 144 -0.64 2.12 18.93
N THR A 145 -1.28 1.17 18.24
CA THR A 145 -2.68 0.81 18.54
C THR A 145 -2.90 0.26 19.96
N LEU A 146 -1.83 -0.10 20.69
CA LEU A 146 -1.87 -0.45 22.13
C LEU A 146 -1.19 0.61 23.01
N ASP A 147 -0.91 1.82 22.52
CA ASP A 147 -0.54 2.90 23.43
C ASP A 147 -1.73 3.29 24.33
N GLU A 148 -1.46 3.96 25.43
CA GLU A 148 -2.49 4.25 26.42
C GLU A 148 -3.62 5.12 25.87
N GLY A 149 -3.28 6.18 25.15
CA GLY A 149 -4.28 7.09 24.58
C GLY A 149 -5.15 6.39 23.55
N PHE A 150 -4.56 5.54 22.73
CA PHE A 150 -5.30 4.77 21.73
C PHE A 150 -6.15 3.66 22.39
N SER A 151 -5.63 2.97 23.40
CA SER A 151 -6.37 1.98 24.20
C SER A 151 -7.60 2.60 24.87
N ARG A 152 -7.47 3.84 25.34
CA ARG A 152 -8.58 4.63 25.89
C ARG A 152 -9.64 4.91 24.83
N ALA A 153 -9.23 5.32 23.62
CA ALA A 153 -10.16 5.52 22.51
C ALA A 153 -10.92 4.24 22.16
N VAL A 154 -10.24 3.09 22.16
CA VAL A 154 -10.86 1.78 21.91
C VAL A 154 -11.91 1.44 22.99
N ARG A 155 -11.59 1.61 24.28
CA ARG A 155 -12.54 1.37 25.37
C ARG A 155 -13.75 2.32 25.30
N TYR A 156 -13.53 3.59 24.99
CA TYR A 156 -14.60 4.57 24.81
C TYR A 156 -15.50 4.20 23.63
N ALA A 157 -14.92 3.82 22.47
CA ALA A 157 -15.67 3.37 21.31
C ALA A 157 -16.56 2.15 21.64
N PHE A 158 -15.99 1.16 22.33
CA PHE A 158 -16.74 -0.01 22.77
C PHE A 158 -17.91 0.38 23.67
N ARG A 159 -17.68 1.21 24.70
CA ARG A 159 -18.71 1.68 25.62
C ARG A 159 -19.82 2.42 24.89
N LYS A 160 -19.46 3.36 24.00
CA LYS A 160 -20.43 4.15 23.25
C LYS A 160 -21.33 3.26 22.39
N LEU A 161 -20.75 2.33 21.65
CA LEU A 161 -21.49 1.37 20.82
C LEU A 161 -22.35 0.43 21.66
N TYR A 162 -21.88 0.01 22.83
CA TYR A 162 -22.62 -0.83 23.77
C TYR A 162 -23.83 -0.11 24.36
N GLU A 163 -23.67 1.13 24.83
CA GLU A 163 -24.74 1.97 25.38
C GLU A 163 -25.79 2.32 24.33
N ASP A 164 -25.38 2.47 23.06
CA ASP A 164 -26.30 2.73 21.93
C ASP A 164 -27.01 1.46 21.42
N GLY A 165 -26.73 0.29 22.04
CA GLY A 165 -27.32 -1.00 21.66
C GLY A 165 -26.79 -1.57 20.34
N LEU A 166 -25.61 -1.10 19.90
CA LEU A 166 -24.94 -1.55 18.68
C LEU A 166 -23.88 -2.64 18.92
N ILE A 167 -23.46 -2.84 20.18
CA ILE A 167 -22.67 -4.01 20.58
C ILE A 167 -23.58 -4.93 21.39
N TYR A 168 -23.56 -6.20 21.05
CA TYR A 168 -24.29 -7.24 21.74
C TYR A 168 -23.47 -8.53 21.85
N ARG A 169 -23.83 -9.35 22.82
CA ARG A 169 -23.30 -10.70 23.02
C ARG A 169 -24.38 -11.70 22.63
N GLY A 170 -24.02 -12.67 21.77
CA GLY A 170 -25.00 -13.65 21.31
C GLY A 170 -24.40 -14.93 20.78
N GLU A 171 -25.23 -15.97 20.73
CA GLU A 171 -24.88 -17.23 20.08
C GLU A 171 -25.02 -17.08 18.57
N TYR A 172 -23.95 -17.37 17.87
CA TYR A 172 -23.94 -17.40 16.40
C TYR A 172 -22.96 -18.46 15.90
N ILE A 173 -23.17 -18.94 14.67
CA ILE A 173 -22.19 -19.79 14.03
C ILE A 173 -21.04 -18.95 13.51
N ILE A 174 -19.84 -19.32 13.88
CA ILE A 174 -18.60 -18.60 13.58
C ILE A 174 -17.61 -19.51 12.87
N ASN A 175 -16.68 -18.91 12.14
CA ASN A 175 -15.53 -19.61 11.57
C ASN A 175 -14.48 -19.77 12.66
N TRP A 176 -14.30 -20.98 13.17
CA TRP A 176 -13.38 -21.30 14.24
C TRP A 176 -12.07 -21.86 13.70
N CYS A 177 -10.93 -21.37 14.16
CA CYS A 177 -9.62 -21.96 13.87
C CYS A 177 -9.20 -22.91 15.00
N PRO A 178 -9.15 -24.23 14.75
CA PRO A 178 -8.81 -25.19 15.80
C PRO A 178 -7.30 -25.20 16.16
N GLN A 179 -6.44 -24.58 15.33
CA GLN A 179 -5.01 -24.42 15.58
C GLN A 179 -4.73 -23.18 16.42
N ASP A 180 -5.29 -22.04 16.03
CA ASP A 180 -5.09 -20.76 16.73
C ASP A 180 -6.04 -20.61 17.93
N LEU A 181 -7.04 -21.49 18.05
CA LEU A 181 -8.07 -21.54 19.09
C LEU A 181 -8.84 -20.21 19.22
N THR A 182 -9.30 -19.67 18.11
CA THR A 182 -10.02 -18.39 18.06
C THR A 182 -11.02 -18.33 16.93
N ALA A 183 -12.04 -17.49 17.15
CA ALA A 183 -12.99 -17.10 16.11
C ALA A 183 -12.33 -16.20 15.07
N LEU A 184 -12.80 -16.32 13.82
CA LEU A 184 -12.42 -15.48 12.70
C LEU A 184 -13.68 -14.86 12.08
N SER A 185 -13.55 -13.65 11.55
CA SER A 185 -14.60 -13.05 10.74
C SER A 185 -14.62 -13.68 9.32
N ASP A 186 -15.72 -13.54 8.59
CA ASP A 186 -15.85 -14.07 7.24
C ASP A 186 -14.75 -13.58 6.29
N LEU A 187 -14.28 -12.34 6.48
CA LEU A 187 -13.19 -11.76 5.69
C LEU A 187 -11.82 -12.42 5.94
N GLU A 188 -11.63 -13.06 7.10
CA GLU A 188 -10.38 -13.74 7.47
C GLU A 188 -10.32 -15.20 6.99
N VAL A 189 -11.33 -15.64 6.22
CA VAL A 189 -11.41 -16.97 5.63
C VAL A 189 -10.90 -16.95 4.19
N GLU A 190 -9.88 -17.75 3.91
CA GLU A 190 -9.41 -17.99 2.55
C GLU A 190 -10.06 -19.27 1.99
N HIS A 191 -10.76 -19.16 0.90
CA HIS A 191 -11.35 -20.33 0.23
C HIS A 191 -10.35 -20.93 -0.75
N GLN A 192 -10.08 -22.24 -0.60
CA GLN A 192 -9.23 -23.01 -1.51
C GLN A 192 -10.03 -24.14 -2.11
N GLU A 193 -9.96 -24.32 -3.43
CA GLU A 193 -10.51 -25.49 -4.08
C GLU A 193 -9.64 -26.71 -3.78
N GLU A 194 -10.27 -27.75 -3.24
CA GLU A 194 -9.62 -29.03 -2.90
C GLU A 194 -10.39 -30.17 -3.51
N GLU A 195 -9.66 -31.18 -3.98
CA GLU A 195 -10.25 -32.45 -4.34
C GLU A 195 -10.63 -33.20 -3.07
N GLY A 196 -11.91 -33.35 -2.87
CA GLY A 196 -12.49 -34.08 -1.76
C GLY A 196 -13.35 -35.23 -2.21
N LYS A 197 -14.18 -35.75 -1.32
CA LYS A 197 -15.13 -36.84 -1.58
C LYS A 197 -16.51 -36.42 -1.14
N LEU A 198 -17.49 -36.85 -1.91
CA LEU A 198 -18.92 -36.74 -1.61
C LEU A 198 -19.42 -38.11 -1.23
N TYR A 199 -19.93 -38.26 -0.02
CA TYR A 199 -20.39 -39.51 0.58
C TYR A 199 -21.91 -39.56 0.52
N TYR A 200 -22.45 -40.61 -0.01
CA TYR A 200 -23.88 -40.84 -0.11
C TYR A 200 -24.31 -41.84 0.99
N ILE A 201 -25.08 -41.33 1.98
CA ILE A 201 -25.38 -42.03 3.22
C ILE A 201 -26.88 -42.25 3.31
N ARG A 202 -27.29 -43.48 3.63
CA ARG A 202 -28.70 -43.91 3.79
C ARG A 202 -29.14 -43.72 5.24
N TYR A 203 -30.22 -42.97 5.41
CA TYR A 203 -30.87 -42.76 6.71
C TYR A 203 -32.17 -43.59 6.70
N PRO A 204 -32.22 -44.66 7.51
CA PRO A 204 -33.41 -45.53 7.56
C PRO A 204 -34.64 -44.80 8.10
N LEU A 205 -35.79 -45.00 7.50
CA LEU A 205 -37.07 -44.50 8.03
C LEU A 205 -37.40 -45.16 9.36
N GLU A 206 -38.01 -44.41 10.31
CA GLU A 206 -38.41 -44.92 11.61
C GLU A 206 -39.41 -46.09 11.53
N ASP A 207 -40.28 -46.08 10.52
CA ASP A 207 -41.24 -47.15 10.26
C ASP A 207 -40.62 -48.40 9.62
N GLY A 208 -39.31 -48.41 9.37
CA GLY A 208 -38.58 -49.49 8.75
C GLY A 208 -38.89 -49.71 7.26
N GLN A 209 -39.67 -48.83 6.62
CA GLN A 209 -40.09 -48.96 5.23
C GLN A 209 -39.23 -48.16 4.24
N GLY A 210 -37.91 -48.41 4.24
CA GLY A 210 -36.97 -47.78 3.33
C GLY A 210 -36.02 -46.79 3.99
N TYR A 211 -35.44 -45.90 3.20
CA TYR A 211 -34.44 -44.92 3.63
C TYR A 211 -34.52 -43.68 2.76
N ILE A 212 -33.94 -42.58 3.25
CA ILE A 212 -33.62 -41.40 2.47
C ILE A 212 -32.11 -41.31 2.35
N THR A 213 -31.57 -41.05 1.18
CA THR A 213 -30.11 -40.89 0.97
C THR A 213 -29.74 -39.40 0.94
N VAL A 214 -28.74 -39.02 1.72
CA VAL A 214 -28.13 -37.68 1.72
C VAL A 214 -26.73 -37.74 1.16
N ALA A 215 -26.25 -36.63 0.56
CA ALA A 215 -24.88 -36.48 0.09
C ALA A 215 -24.17 -35.45 0.93
N THR A 216 -22.97 -35.77 1.47
CA THR A 216 -22.19 -34.89 2.31
C THR A 216 -20.69 -34.99 2.06
N THR A 217 -19.97 -33.89 2.15
CA THR A 217 -18.49 -33.87 2.18
C THR A 217 -17.91 -34.08 3.58
N ARG A 218 -18.79 -34.04 4.61
CA ARG A 218 -18.38 -34.05 6.04
C ARG A 218 -19.18 -35.12 6.83
N PRO A 219 -18.91 -36.39 6.61
CA PRO A 219 -19.63 -37.45 7.33
C PRO A 219 -19.44 -37.42 8.85
N GLU A 220 -18.34 -36.89 9.35
CA GLU A 220 -18.09 -36.75 10.79
C GLU A 220 -19.09 -35.83 11.53
N THR A 221 -19.66 -34.84 10.81
CA THR A 221 -20.65 -33.94 11.42
C THR A 221 -22.05 -34.55 11.51
N MET A 222 -22.32 -35.66 10.80
CA MET A 222 -23.64 -36.30 10.80
C MET A 222 -24.09 -36.70 12.21
N LEU A 223 -23.19 -37.01 13.12
CA LEU A 223 -23.51 -37.36 14.50
C LEU A 223 -24.23 -36.21 15.23
N GLY A 224 -24.15 -35.00 14.74
CA GLY A 224 -24.84 -33.79 15.23
C GLY A 224 -26.09 -33.41 14.43
N ASP A 225 -26.54 -34.24 13.49
CA ASP A 225 -27.72 -33.93 12.69
C ASP A 225 -28.99 -33.89 13.56
N THR A 226 -29.86 -32.95 13.24
CA THR A 226 -31.13 -32.75 13.95
C THR A 226 -32.36 -32.73 13.03
N ALA A 227 -32.14 -32.75 11.70
CA ALA A 227 -33.17 -32.93 10.69
C ALA A 227 -32.57 -33.40 9.36
N ILE A 228 -33.40 -33.89 8.45
CA ILE A 228 -33.15 -33.95 7.03
C ILE A 228 -34.08 -32.94 6.36
N ALA A 229 -33.53 -32.06 5.51
CA ALA A 229 -34.31 -31.09 4.74
C ALA A 229 -34.46 -31.51 3.28
N VAL A 230 -35.65 -31.30 2.71
CA VAL A 230 -35.97 -31.49 1.30
C VAL A 230 -36.73 -30.27 0.79
N HIS A 231 -36.63 -30.00 -0.51
CA HIS A 231 -37.39 -28.87 -1.08
C HIS A 231 -38.88 -29.17 -1.09
N PRO A 232 -39.79 -28.26 -0.69
CA PRO A 232 -41.24 -28.52 -0.61
C PRO A 232 -41.88 -28.88 -1.95
N GLN A 233 -41.28 -28.55 -3.08
CA GLN A 233 -41.74 -28.86 -4.42
C GLN A 233 -41.09 -30.13 -5.01
N ASP A 234 -40.20 -30.80 -4.27
CA ASP A 234 -39.54 -31.99 -4.76
C ASP A 234 -40.49 -33.22 -4.63
N GLU A 235 -41.09 -33.62 -5.73
CA GLU A 235 -42.03 -34.75 -5.80
C GLU A 235 -41.41 -36.08 -5.33
N ARG A 236 -40.10 -36.26 -5.40
CA ARG A 236 -39.39 -37.46 -4.93
C ARG A 236 -39.54 -37.66 -3.43
N TYR A 237 -39.61 -36.59 -2.67
CA TYR A 237 -39.55 -36.62 -1.18
C TYR A 237 -40.80 -36.06 -0.52
N LYS A 238 -41.74 -35.47 -1.25
CA LYS A 238 -42.92 -34.82 -0.72
C LYS A 238 -43.72 -35.72 0.24
N HIS A 239 -43.79 -37.02 -0.05
CA HIS A 239 -44.49 -38.02 0.76
C HIS A 239 -43.73 -38.40 2.03
N LEU A 240 -42.47 -37.97 2.19
CA LEU A 240 -41.63 -38.22 3.38
C LEU A 240 -41.64 -37.03 4.35
N ILE A 241 -42.10 -35.86 3.93
CA ILE A 241 -42.15 -34.67 4.80
C ILE A 241 -43.02 -34.95 6.03
N GLY A 242 -42.47 -34.67 7.21
CA GLY A 242 -43.11 -34.93 8.49
C GLY A 242 -42.82 -36.32 9.09
N LYS A 243 -42.27 -37.27 8.28
CA LYS A 243 -41.76 -38.55 8.82
C LYS A 243 -40.44 -38.34 9.56
N ARG A 244 -40.00 -39.40 10.23
CA ARG A 244 -38.71 -39.38 10.96
C ARG A 244 -37.78 -40.46 10.40
N VAL A 245 -36.50 -40.20 10.48
CA VAL A 245 -35.44 -41.13 10.14
C VAL A 245 -34.61 -41.45 11.37
N LYS A 246 -34.04 -42.63 11.45
CA LYS A 246 -33.04 -42.99 12.44
C LYS A 246 -31.68 -42.41 12.01
N LEU A 247 -31.03 -41.67 12.87
CA LEU A 247 -29.69 -41.18 12.64
C LEU A 247 -28.71 -42.37 12.61
N PRO A 248 -27.96 -42.56 11.50
CA PRO A 248 -27.04 -43.68 11.39
C PRO A 248 -25.97 -43.67 12.48
N LEU A 249 -25.54 -44.85 12.95
CA LEU A 249 -24.51 -45.07 13.96
C LEU A 249 -24.86 -44.63 15.38
N VAL A 250 -25.81 -43.73 15.58
CA VAL A 250 -26.14 -43.16 16.89
C VAL A 250 -27.02 -44.14 17.66
N SER A 251 -26.52 -44.60 18.81
CA SER A 251 -27.22 -45.42 19.80
C SER A 251 -27.03 -44.93 21.24
N TRP A 252 -26.48 -43.75 21.38
CA TRP A 252 -26.17 -43.10 22.66
C TRP A 252 -26.94 -41.79 22.80
N LYS A 253 -26.99 -41.29 24.04
CA LYS A 253 -27.63 -39.99 24.32
C LYS A 253 -26.80 -38.86 23.79
N ARG A 254 -27.46 -37.92 23.12
CA ARG A 254 -26.89 -36.63 22.65
C ARG A 254 -27.55 -35.50 23.39
N GLU A 255 -26.81 -34.48 23.67
CA GLU A 255 -27.27 -33.28 24.40
C GLU A 255 -27.14 -32.04 23.48
N SER A 256 -28.20 -31.25 23.45
CA SER A 256 -28.21 -29.96 22.77
C SER A 256 -27.38 -28.93 23.55
N MET A 257 -27.04 -27.83 22.90
CA MET A 257 -26.38 -26.71 23.60
C MET A 257 -27.22 -26.07 24.69
N SER A 258 -28.57 -26.28 24.69
CA SER A 258 -29.47 -25.86 25.77
C SER A 258 -29.57 -26.86 26.91
N GLY A 259 -28.84 -27.98 26.85
CA GLY A 259 -28.86 -29.05 27.89
C GLY A 259 -30.02 -30.03 27.73
N GLU A 260 -30.71 -30.03 26.62
CA GLU A 260 -31.84 -30.96 26.38
C GLU A 260 -31.33 -32.21 25.70
N GLU A 261 -31.90 -33.39 26.05
CA GLU A 261 -31.62 -34.66 25.39
C GLU A 261 -32.22 -34.71 23.97
N VAL A 262 -31.42 -35.02 22.97
CA VAL A 262 -31.81 -35.06 21.53
C VAL A 262 -31.94 -36.50 21.06
N SER A 263 -33.11 -36.80 20.56
CA SER A 263 -33.45 -38.14 20.02
C SER A 263 -32.55 -38.57 18.85
N GLU A 264 -32.33 -39.91 18.75
CA GLU A 264 -31.72 -40.53 17.54
C GLU A 264 -32.63 -40.52 16.33
N TYR A 265 -33.93 -40.27 16.55
CA TYR A 265 -34.92 -40.11 15.46
C TYR A 265 -35.16 -38.65 15.16
N ILE A 266 -34.76 -38.23 13.95
CA ILE A 266 -34.82 -36.85 13.51
C ILE A 266 -35.85 -36.61 12.43
N PRO A 267 -36.54 -35.46 12.37
CA PRO A 267 -37.58 -35.21 11.39
C PRO A 267 -37.07 -34.96 9.96
N ILE A 268 -37.91 -35.30 8.95
CA ILE A 268 -37.74 -34.80 7.58
C ILE A 268 -38.58 -33.52 7.46
N ILE A 269 -37.93 -32.41 7.17
CA ILE A 269 -38.55 -31.09 7.07
C ILE A 269 -38.55 -30.57 5.64
N ALA A 270 -39.47 -29.64 5.33
CA ALA A 270 -39.50 -28.91 4.07
C ALA A 270 -38.83 -27.57 4.20
N ASP A 271 -37.83 -27.27 3.38
CA ASP A 271 -37.15 -25.97 3.38
C ASP A 271 -36.78 -25.54 1.94
N GLU A 272 -37.15 -24.30 1.57
CA GLU A 272 -36.96 -23.74 0.22
C GLU A 272 -35.49 -23.49 -0.13
N SER A 273 -34.59 -23.50 0.84
CA SER A 273 -33.13 -23.32 0.61
C SER A 273 -32.45 -24.55 0.03
N VAL A 274 -33.14 -25.71 0.04
CA VAL A 274 -32.59 -26.97 -0.48
C VAL A 274 -32.60 -26.97 -2.01
N ARG A 275 -31.45 -27.27 -2.61
CA ARG A 275 -31.32 -27.41 -4.06
C ARG A 275 -31.70 -28.81 -4.53
N MET A 276 -32.76 -28.89 -5.34
CA MET A 276 -33.28 -30.17 -5.89
C MET A 276 -32.31 -30.85 -6.87
N ASP A 277 -31.42 -30.07 -7.49
CA ASP A 277 -30.49 -30.50 -8.53
C ASP A 277 -29.08 -30.85 -8.02
N PHE A 278 -28.83 -30.71 -6.73
CA PHE A 278 -27.52 -30.98 -6.11
C PHE A 278 -27.56 -32.24 -5.22
N GLY A 279 -26.56 -33.12 -5.38
CA GLY A 279 -26.46 -34.36 -4.62
C GLY A 279 -27.69 -35.26 -4.84
N THR A 280 -28.41 -35.60 -3.77
CA THR A 280 -29.68 -36.37 -3.83
C THR A 280 -30.92 -35.48 -3.83
N GLY A 281 -30.77 -34.16 -3.57
CA GLY A 281 -31.90 -33.26 -3.30
C GLY A 281 -32.42 -33.34 -1.85
N ALA A 282 -31.83 -34.21 -1.03
CA ALA A 282 -32.05 -34.28 0.41
C ALA A 282 -30.76 -33.90 1.13
N VAL A 283 -30.86 -33.02 2.12
CA VAL A 283 -29.71 -32.44 2.83
C VAL A 283 -29.82 -32.76 4.33
N LYS A 284 -28.75 -33.28 4.92
CA LYS A 284 -28.65 -33.41 6.37
C LYS A 284 -28.51 -32.04 6.99
N ILE A 285 -29.14 -31.76 8.12
CA ILE A 285 -29.11 -30.49 8.81
C ILE A 285 -28.35 -30.64 10.13
N THR A 286 -27.15 -30.03 10.19
CA THR A 286 -26.28 -29.97 11.38
C THR A 286 -26.12 -28.52 11.84
N PRO A 287 -27.09 -27.94 12.52
CA PRO A 287 -27.12 -26.49 12.80
C PRO A 287 -25.91 -25.96 13.59
N ALA A 288 -25.21 -26.83 14.32
CA ALA A 288 -24.03 -26.42 15.11
C ALA A 288 -22.72 -26.40 14.29
N HIS A 289 -22.69 -26.94 13.04
CA HIS A 289 -21.47 -27.14 12.27
C HIS A 289 -21.54 -26.74 10.80
N ASP A 290 -22.63 -26.10 10.34
CA ASP A 290 -22.76 -25.53 9.00
C ASP A 290 -23.55 -24.23 9.06
N GLN A 291 -23.09 -23.19 8.31
CA GLN A 291 -23.72 -21.87 8.32
C GLN A 291 -25.12 -21.86 7.72
N ASN A 292 -25.36 -22.61 6.64
CA ASN A 292 -26.70 -22.73 6.05
C ASN A 292 -27.64 -23.51 6.95
N ASP A 293 -27.16 -24.62 7.51
CA ASP A 293 -27.91 -25.45 8.45
C ASP A 293 -28.28 -24.71 9.73
N PHE A 294 -27.43 -23.77 10.17
CA PHE A 294 -27.71 -22.90 11.30
C PHE A 294 -28.96 -22.04 11.05
N GLU A 295 -29.08 -21.44 9.88
CA GLU A 295 -30.27 -20.63 9.52
C GLU A 295 -31.52 -21.51 9.36
N VAL A 296 -31.40 -22.71 8.78
CA VAL A 296 -32.47 -23.69 8.72
C VAL A 296 -32.89 -24.10 10.12
N GLY A 297 -31.90 -24.38 10.99
CA GLY A 297 -32.13 -24.76 12.39
C GLY A 297 -32.91 -23.71 13.16
N LYS A 298 -32.58 -22.41 12.99
CA LYS A 298 -33.34 -21.31 13.57
C LYS A 298 -34.78 -21.22 13.05
N ARG A 299 -34.98 -21.31 11.73
CA ARG A 299 -36.32 -21.22 11.12
C ARG A 299 -37.24 -22.31 11.63
N HIS A 300 -36.70 -23.52 11.74
CA HIS A 300 -37.46 -24.72 12.15
C HIS A 300 -37.36 -25.03 13.65
N LYS A 301 -36.68 -24.17 14.44
CA LYS A 301 -36.48 -24.36 15.88
C LYS A 301 -35.88 -25.71 16.24
N LEU A 302 -34.89 -26.16 15.47
CA LEU A 302 -34.20 -27.42 15.71
C LEU A 302 -33.22 -27.30 16.88
N PRO A 303 -32.95 -28.37 17.61
CA PRO A 303 -31.89 -28.37 18.62
C PRO A 303 -30.50 -28.29 17.95
N PHE A 304 -29.57 -27.63 18.58
CA PHE A 304 -28.16 -27.50 18.13
C PHE A 304 -27.30 -28.49 18.90
N VAL A 305 -26.77 -29.51 18.23
CA VAL A 305 -25.91 -30.53 18.80
C VAL A 305 -24.48 -30.33 18.35
N LYS A 306 -23.63 -29.85 19.23
CA LYS A 306 -22.19 -29.68 18.96
C LYS A 306 -21.46 -31.01 19.13
N VAL A 307 -20.72 -31.47 18.12
CA VAL A 307 -20.02 -32.77 18.14
C VAL A 307 -18.50 -32.66 18.16
N MET A 308 -17.97 -31.45 18.16
CA MET A 308 -16.51 -31.18 18.21
C MET A 308 -16.16 -30.19 19.31
N ASP A 309 -14.96 -30.35 19.87
CA ASP A 309 -14.35 -29.39 20.79
C ASP A 309 -13.64 -28.26 20.03
N GLU A 310 -13.07 -27.32 20.77
CA GLU A 310 -12.37 -26.16 20.20
C GLU A 310 -11.06 -26.54 19.45
N ARG A 311 -10.55 -27.75 19.65
CA ARG A 311 -9.37 -28.30 18.93
C ARG A 311 -9.73 -29.10 17.70
N GLY A 312 -11.02 -29.16 17.34
CA GLY A 312 -11.53 -29.96 16.22
C GLY A 312 -11.49 -31.45 16.48
N ARG A 313 -11.51 -31.89 17.76
CA ARG A 313 -11.66 -33.29 18.14
C ARG A 313 -13.12 -33.56 18.46
N MET A 314 -13.55 -34.77 18.21
CA MET A 314 -14.90 -35.18 18.50
C MET A 314 -15.15 -35.12 20.02
N ASN A 315 -16.29 -34.56 20.42
CA ASN A 315 -16.67 -34.46 21.85
C ASN A 315 -17.57 -35.62 22.31
N GLN A 316 -18.12 -35.55 23.51
CA GLN A 316 -18.96 -36.62 24.08
C GLN A 316 -20.23 -36.92 23.26
N ASN A 317 -20.79 -35.94 22.55
CA ASN A 317 -21.95 -36.15 21.69
C ASN A 317 -21.64 -37.08 20.47
N ALA A 318 -20.38 -37.31 20.19
CA ALA A 318 -19.92 -38.23 19.15
C ALA A 318 -19.84 -39.70 19.64
N GLY A 319 -20.17 -39.98 20.92
CA GLY A 319 -20.23 -41.33 21.50
C GLY A 319 -18.91 -42.10 21.37
N GLU A 320 -18.91 -43.24 20.69
CA GLU A 320 -17.70 -44.05 20.52
C GLU A 320 -16.58 -43.39 19.72
N PHE A 321 -16.86 -42.32 18.95
CA PHE A 321 -15.89 -41.55 18.18
C PHE A 321 -15.33 -40.37 18.98
N ALA A 322 -15.72 -40.20 20.27
CA ALA A 322 -15.23 -39.12 21.10
C ALA A 322 -13.70 -39.18 21.25
N LEU A 323 -13.07 -37.99 21.37
CA LEU A 323 -11.63 -37.77 21.48
C LEU A 323 -10.82 -38.03 20.20
N LEU A 324 -11.40 -38.58 19.16
CA LEU A 324 -10.73 -38.71 17.86
C LEU A 324 -10.59 -37.36 17.21
N ASP A 325 -9.48 -37.18 16.48
CA ASP A 325 -9.35 -36.08 15.52
C ASP A 325 -10.46 -36.20 14.46
N ARG A 326 -11.01 -35.08 14.02
CA ARG A 326 -12.13 -35.01 13.06
C ARG A 326 -11.91 -35.82 11.77
N TYR A 327 -10.66 -35.85 11.27
CA TYR A 327 -10.35 -36.61 10.04
C TYR A 327 -10.27 -38.11 10.30
N LYS A 328 -9.70 -38.52 11.43
CA LYS A 328 -9.72 -39.93 11.86
C LYS A 328 -11.13 -40.38 12.14
N ALA A 329 -11.93 -39.55 12.79
CA ALA A 329 -13.35 -39.85 13.03
C ALA A 329 -14.11 -40.04 11.71
N ARG A 330 -13.83 -39.18 10.70
CA ARG A 330 -14.40 -39.34 9.35
C ARG A 330 -14.08 -40.70 8.76
N GLU A 331 -12.84 -41.14 8.80
CA GLU A 331 -12.42 -42.45 8.26
C GLU A 331 -13.13 -43.63 8.96
N GLU A 332 -13.18 -43.60 10.30
CA GLU A 332 -13.84 -44.66 11.09
C GLU A 332 -15.35 -44.67 10.90
N ILE A 333 -16.01 -43.51 10.80
CA ILE A 333 -17.45 -43.38 10.52
C ILE A 333 -17.77 -43.95 9.14
N VAL A 334 -16.99 -43.55 8.10
CA VAL A 334 -17.21 -44.08 6.74
C VAL A 334 -17.06 -45.58 6.69
N LYS A 335 -16.05 -46.14 7.34
CA LYS A 335 -15.84 -47.60 7.42
C LYS A 335 -17.03 -48.32 8.08
N LYS A 336 -17.53 -47.81 9.20
CA LYS A 336 -18.68 -48.35 9.87
C LYS A 336 -19.98 -48.25 9.05
N LEU A 337 -20.18 -47.15 8.34
CA LEU A 337 -21.31 -46.99 7.45
C LEU A 337 -21.27 -48.03 6.30
N GLU A 338 -20.07 -48.32 5.81
CA GLU A 338 -19.86 -49.36 4.78
C GLU A 338 -20.17 -50.75 5.32
N GLU A 339 -19.65 -51.11 6.48
CA GLU A 339 -19.89 -52.38 7.18
C GLU A 339 -21.38 -52.63 7.44
N LEU A 340 -22.14 -51.57 7.72
CA LEU A 340 -23.58 -51.65 7.98
C LEU A 340 -24.45 -51.53 6.70
N GLY A 341 -23.83 -51.37 5.53
CA GLY A 341 -24.55 -51.20 4.26
C GLY A 341 -25.31 -49.87 4.15
N LEU A 342 -24.97 -48.89 4.94
CA LEU A 342 -25.56 -47.55 4.98
C LEU A 342 -24.80 -46.54 4.10
N LEU A 343 -23.62 -46.89 3.64
CA LEU A 343 -22.86 -46.11 2.64
C LEU A 343 -23.27 -46.60 1.24
N GLU A 344 -23.90 -45.73 0.46
CA GLU A 344 -24.40 -46.10 -0.89
C GLU A 344 -23.26 -46.02 -1.92
N LYS A 345 -22.51 -44.90 -1.93
CA LYS A 345 -21.37 -44.69 -2.84
C LYS A 345 -20.50 -43.53 -2.34
N ILE A 346 -19.30 -43.41 -2.91
CA ILE A 346 -18.38 -42.30 -2.73
C ILE A 346 -18.02 -41.77 -4.11
N GLU A 347 -18.12 -40.48 -4.33
CA GLU A 347 -17.71 -39.79 -5.57
C GLU A 347 -16.62 -38.77 -5.30
N SER A 348 -15.71 -38.56 -6.27
CA SER A 348 -14.78 -37.44 -6.23
C SER A 348 -15.54 -36.11 -6.38
N HIS A 349 -15.24 -35.14 -5.56
CA HIS A 349 -15.94 -33.87 -5.56
C HIS A 349 -14.98 -32.72 -5.21
N THR A 350 -14.78 -31.80 -6.16
CA THR A 350 -14.03 -30.60 -5.93
C THR A 350 -14.91 -29.53 -5.27
N HIS A 351 -14.49 -29.01 -4.14
CA HIS A 351 -15.25 -27.98 -3.42
C HIS A 351 -14.33 -26.99 -2.74
N ALA A 352 -14.85 -25.80 -2.49
CA ALA A 352 -14.13 -24.74 -1.78
C ALA A 352 -14.12 -25.02 -0.27
N VAL A 353 -12.93 -25.09 0.30
CA VAL A 353 -12.70 -25.30 1.75
C VAL A 353 -12.18 -24.00 2.38
N GLY A 354 -12.83 -23.57 3.46
CA GLY A 354 -12.40 -22.40 4.22
C GLY A 354 -11.15 -22.68 5.04
N LYS A 355 -10.12 -21.89 4.84
CA LYS A 355 -8.82 -21.96 5.57
C LYS A 355 -8.60 -20.71 6.41
N CYS A 356 -7.95 -20.87 7.54
CA CYS A 356 -7.46 -19.74 8.30
C CYS A 356 -6.45 -18.94 7.44
N TYR A 357 -6.68 -17.66 7.28
CA TYR A 357 -5.77 -16.80 6.50
C TYR A 357 -4.34 -16.80 7.06
N ARG A 358 -4.17 -17.13 8.34
CA ARG A 358 -2.88 -17.10 9.05
C ARG A 358 -2.15 -18.42 9.07
N CYS A 359 -2.72 -19.46 9.72
CA CYS A 359 -2.06 -20.75 9.87
C CYS A 359 -2.42 -21.76 8.76
N LYS A 360 -3.33 -21.41 7.84
CA LYS A 360 -3.81 -22.25 6.71
C LYS A 360 -4.52 -23.53 7.13
N THR A 361 -4.82 -23.69 8.40
CA THR A 361 -5.62 -24.82 8.90
C THR A 361 -7.05 -24.70 8.41
N THR A 362 -7.67 -25.83 8.07
CA THR A 362 -9.10 -25.91 7.73
C THR A 362 -9.96 -25.46 8.91
N LEU A 363 -10.82 -24.49 8.66
CA LEU A 363 -11.72 -23.93 9.67
C LEU A 363 -12.89 -24.86 9.97
N GLU A 364 -13.41 -24.75 11.18
CA GLU A 364 -14.63 -25.43 11.61
C GLU A 364 -15.73 -24.40 11.87
N PRO A 365 -16.84 -24.42 11.09
CA PRO A 365 -18.02 -23.69 11.50
C PRO A 365 -18.54 -24.26 12.83
N MET A 366 -18.64 -23.42 13.86
CA MET A 366 -19.11 -23.83 15.20
C MET A 366 -19.98 -22.74 15.81
N VAL A 367 -21.05 -23.14 16.46
CA VAL A 367 -21.85 -22.21 17.27
C VAL A 367 -21.09 -21.88 18.55
N SER A 368 -20.95 -20.59 18.81
CA SER A 368 -20.28 -20.05 19.99
C SER A 368 -20.91 -18.72 20.41
N VAL A 369 -20.78 -18.41 21.71
CA VAL A 369 -21.19 -17.10 22.24
C VAL A 369 -20.07 -16.11 21.97
N GLN A 370 -20.36 -15.06 21.20
CA GLN A 370 -19.37 -14.07 20.79
C GLN A 370 -19.94 -12.64 20.94
N TRP A 371 -19.04 -11.66 20.88
CA TRP A 371 -19.38 -10.25 20.85
C TRP A 371 -19.45 -9.73 19.41
N PHE A 372 -20.48 -8.96 19.11
CA PHE A 372 -20.75 -8.44 17.76
C PHE A 372 -20.99 -6.94 17.78
N VAL A 373 -20.54 -6.26 16.71
CA VAL A 373 -21.04 -4.94 16.35
C VAL A 373 -22.11 -5.08 15.28
N LYS A 374 -23.28 -4.51 15.55
CA LYS A 374 -24.42 -4.50 14.61
C LYS A 374 -24.19 -3.47 13.50
N VAL A 375 -23.20 -3.73 12.66
CA VAL A 375 -22.83 -2.86 11.53
C VAL A 375 -23.91 -2.80 10.46
N SER A 376 -24.85 -3.78 10.45
CA SER A 376 -26.04 -3.80 9.61
C SER A 376 -27.09 -2.75 10.02
N ASP A 377 -26.97 -2.14 11.22
CA ASP A 377 -27.89 -1.10 11.70
C ASP A 377 -27.79 0.16 10.82
N LYS A 378 -28.94 0.74 10.46
CA LYS A 378 -29.06 1.89 9.56
C LYS A 378 -28.23 3.09 10.01
N ARG A 379 -28.07 3.30 11.32
CA ARG A 379 -27.27 4.40 11.88
C ARG A 379 -25.81 4.35 11.45
N ILE A 380 -25.26 3.16 11.23
CA ILE A 380 -23.89 2.94 10.75
C ILE A 380 -23.89 2.75 9.24
N LYS A 381 -24.66 1.78 8.73
CA LYS A 381 -24.66 1.34 7.34
C LYS A 381 -25.05 2.45 6.37
N ASP A 382 -26.23 3.06 6.58
CA ASP A 382 -26.79 4.02 5.62
C ASP A 382 -25.91 5.29 5.55
N THR A 383 -25.35 5.73 6.68
CA THR A 383 -24.44 6.88 6.71
C THR A 383 -23.14 6.58 5.96
N ALA A 384 -22.56 5.38 6.15
CA ALA A 384 -21.33 4.96 5.46
C ALA A 384 -21.52 4.79 3.95
N ILE A 385 -22.70 4.37 3.49
CA ILE A 385 -23.08 4.33 2.07
C ILE A 385 -23.20 5.75 1.52
N LYS A 386 -23.99 6.59 2.19
CA LYS A 386 -24.34 7.95 1.75
C LYS A 386 -23.11 8.83 1.50
N VAL A 387 -22.10 8.81 2.38
CA VAL A 387 -20.91 9.66 2.21
C VAL A 387 -20.09 9.31 0.97
N VAL A 388 -20.16 8.06 0.51
CA VAL A 388 -19.51 7.59 -0.72
C VAL A 388 -20.39 7.89 -1.94
N GLU A 389 -21.69 7.72 -1.84
CA GLU A 389 -22.64 8.06 -2.92
C GLU A 389 -22.63 9.55 -3.25
N GLU A 390 -22.59 10.41 -2.23
CA GLU A 390 -22.52 11.87 -2.37
C GLU A 390 -21.14 12.37 -2.81
N GLY A 391 -20.15 11.48 -2.98
CA GLY A 391 -18.81 11.83 -3.40
C GLY A 391 -18.00 12.62 -2.36
N LYS A 392 -18.39 12.58 -1.08
CA LYS A 392 -17.61 13.14 0.03
C LYS A 392 -16.33 12.35 0.28
N ILE A 393 -16.39 11.04 0.01
CA ILE A 393 -15.22 10.15 -0.05
C ILE A 393 -15.10 9.67 -1.49
N LYS A 394 -13.91 9.88 -2.08
CA LYS A 394 -13.62 9.48 -3.47
C LYS A 394 -12.67 8.29 -3.49
N PHE A 395 -13.06 7.23 -4.20
CA PHE A 395 -12.19 6.09 -4.48
C PHE A 395 -11.43 6.30 -5.78
N ILE A 396 -10.14 6.07 -5.76
CA ILE A 396 -9.23 6.18 -6.92
C ILE A 396 -8.48 4.85 -7.07
N PRO A 397 -8.63 4.12 -8.19
CA PRO A 397 -9.58 4.36 -9.28
C PRO A 397 -11.05 4.15 -8.88
N GLU A 398 -11.96 4.82 -9.57
CA GLU A 398 -13.40 4.87 -9.25
C GLU A 398 -14.10 3.49 -9.27
N GLY A 399 -13.54 2.52 -9.96
CA GLY A 399 -14.08 1.15 -10.00
C GLY A 399 -14.30 0.54 -8.61
N TRP A 400 -13.47 0.88 -7.64
CA TRP A 400 -13.58 0.41 -6.25
C TRP A 400 -14.80 0.96 -5.51
N ARG A 401 -15.34 2.12 -5.92
CA ARG A 401 -16.58 2.66 -5.37
C ARG A 401 -17.77 1.69 -5.52
N LYS A 402 -17.91 1.08 -6.71
CA LYS A 402 -18.99 0.10 -6.96
C LYS A 402 -18.84 -1.13 -6.09
N ILE A 403 -17.62 -1.65 -5.97
CA ILE A 403 -17.31 -2.83 -5.16
C ILE A 403 -17.58 -2.56 -3.68
N TYR A 404 -17.20 -1.39 -3.18
CA TYR A 404 -17.50 -0.95 -1.82
C TYR A 404 -19.00 -0.92 -1.56
N LEU A 405 -19.80 -0.26 -2.43
CA LEU A 405 -21.25 -0.13 -2.27
C LEU A 405 -21.95 -1.50 -2.28
N GLN A 406 -21.60 -2.39 -3.21
CA GLN A 406 -22.14 -3.75 -3.27
C GLN A 406 -21.84 -4.54 -1.98
N TRP A 407 -20.67 -4.42 -1.43
CA TRP A 407 -20.30 -5.08 -0.18
C TRP A 407 -21.11 -4.52 0.99
N MET A 408 -21.26 -3.19 1.06
CA MET A 408 -22.03 -2.52 2.11
C MET A 408 -23.52 -2.89 2.09
N GLU A 409 -24.11 -3.16 0.92
CA GLU A 409 -25.50 -3.61 0.82
C GLU A 409 -25.73 -4.97 1.48
N ASN A 410 -24.76 -5.88 1.40
CA ASN A 410 -24.80 -7.25 1.91
C ASN A 410 -24.08 -7.43 3.25
N LEU A 411 -23.94 -6.37 4.02
CA LEU A 411 -23.16 -6.35 5.25
C LEU A 411 -23.78 -7.22 6.35
N LYS A 412 -23.00 -8.14 6.91
CA LYS A 412 -23.33 -8.93 8.10
C LYS A 412 -22.74 -8.29 9.35
N ASP A 413 -23.34 -8.60 10.51
CA ASP A 413 -22.81 -8.13 11.79
C ASP A 413 -21.39 -8.64 12.03
N TRP A 414 -20.58 -7.78 12.59
CA TRP A 414 -19.16 -8.00 12.73
C TRP A 414 -18.81 -8.65 14.07
N CYS A 415 -18.33 -9.89 14.06
CA CYS A 415 -17.79 -10.58 15.23
C CYS A 415 -16.48 -9.92 15.67
N ILE A 416 -16.47 -9.33 16.86
CA ILE A 416 -15.34 -8.55 17.40
C ILE A 416 -14.56 -9.25 18.51
N SER A 417 -14.98 -10.38 19.01
CA SER A 417 -14.26 -11.13 20.06
C SER A 417 -13.26 -12.13 19.48
N ARG A 418 -12.09 -12.21 20.12
CA ARG A 418 -11.02 -13.17 19.80
C ARG A 418 -10.51 -13.82 21.08
N GLN A 419 -10.33 -15.14 21.06
CA GLN A 419 -9.91 -15.96 22.19
C GLN A 419 -8.38 -16.06 22.29
N ILE A 420 -7.69 -15.03 21.84
CA ILE A 420 -6.24 -14.85 21.98
C ILE A 420 -5.91 -14.02 23.22
N TRP A 421 -4.63 -13.96 23.58
CA TRP A 421 -4.20 -13.23 24.76
C TRP A 421 -3.68 -11.82 24.45
N TRP A 422 -3.11 -11.63 23.26
CA TRP A 422 -2.55 -10.37 22.82
C TRP A 422 -3.57 -9.49 22.10
N GLY A 423 -3.83 -8.32 22.63
CA GLY A 423 -4.74 -7.32 22.07
C GLY A 423 -5.50 -6.55 23.15
N HIS A 424 -6.44 -5.73 22.74
CA HIS A 424 -7.31 -4.98 23.64
C HIS A 424 -8.32 -5.92 24.32
N ARG A 425 -8.22 -6.13 25.62
CA ARG A 425 -9.25 -6.89 26.34
C ARG A 425 -10.59 -6.18 26.28
N ILE A 426 -11.63 -6.97 26.07
CA ILE A 426 -13.00 -6.45 26.04
C ILE A 426 -13.31 -5.84 27.43
N PRO A 427 -13.73 -4.55 27.49
CA PRO A 427 -13.89 -3.81 28.73
C PRO A 427 -15.22 -4.12 29.44
N VAL A 428 -15.52 -5.41 29.58
CA VAL A 428 -16.73 -5.94 30.25
C VAL A 428 -16.33 -6.77 31.46
N TRP A 429 -17.01 -6.53 32.59
CA TRP A 429 -16.82 -7.28 33.81
C TRP A 429 -18.13 -7.93 34.25
N TYR A 430 -18.11 -9.22 34.49
CA TYR A 430 -19.25 -10.00 34.94
C TYR A 430 -19.28 -10.03 36.48
N CYS A 431 -20.42 -9.62 37.04
CA CYS A 431 -20.62 -9.68 38.49
C CYS A 431 -21.06 -11.09 38.89
N LYS A 432 -20.26 -11.77 39.72
CA LYS A 432 -20.60 -13.12 40.23
C LYS A 432 -21.80 -13.12 41.17
N SER A 433 -22.06 -11.98 41.85
CA SER A 433 -23.16 -11.88 42.82
C SER A 433 -24.53 -11.62 42.18
N CYS A 434 -24.63 -10.82 41.12
CA CYS A 434 -25.92 -10.48 40.48
C CYS A 434 -26.02 -10.93 39.00
N GLY A 435 -24.99 -11.54 38.45
CA GLY A 435 -24.95 -12.05 37.10
C GLY A 435 -24.92 -10.96 36.00
N LYS A 436 -24.91 -9.67 36.36
CA LYS A 436 -24.95 -8.57 35.38
C LYS A 436 -23.59 -8.16 34.83
N GLU A 437 -23.59 -7.73 33.58
CA GLU A 437 -22.43 -7.19 32.91
C GLU A 437 -22.21 -5.71 33.30
N ASN A 438 -20.95 -5.29 33.35
CA ASN A 438 -20.52 -3.94 33.65
C ASN A 438 -19.46 -3.54 32.65
N VAL A 439 -19.69 -2.46 31.91
CA VAL A 439 -18.68 -1.84 31.04
C VAL A 439 -18.00 -0.73 31.84
N PHE A 440 -16.69 -0.83 32.00
CA PHE A 440 -15.87 0.20 32.63
C PHE A 440 -14.94 0.87 31.62
N THR A 441 -14.80 2.17 31.76
CA THR A 441 -13.79 2.99 31.10
C THR A 441 -13.14 3.89 32.13
N ASP A 442 -12.09 4.58 31.76
CA ASP A 442 -11.43 5.56 32.62
C ASP A 442 -12.36 6.74 33.03
N ASP A 443 -13.43 7.01 32.27
CA ASP A 443 -14.44 8.03 32.63
C ASP A 443 -15.27 7.65 33.87
N ASP A 444 -15.23 6.40 34.30
CA ASP A 444 -15.89 5.98 35.55
C ASP A 444 -15.10 6.38 36.81
N PHE A 445 -13.98 7.08 36.66
CA PHE A 445 -13.09 7.46 37.75
C PHE A 445 -12.82 8.98 37.72
N ASP A 446 -12.92 9.61 38.88
CA ASP A 446 -12.73 11.07 39.02
C ASP A 446 -11.24 11.46 39.15
N ARG A 447 -10.43 10.58 39.74
CA ARG A 447 -9.03 10.85 40.05
C ARG A 447 -8.13 10.36 38.92
N VAL A 448 -7.17 11.22 38.50
CA VAL A 448 -6.19 10.86 37.46
C VAL A 448 -5.44 9.58 37.77
N TYR A 449 -5.03 9.38 39.04
CA TYR A 449 -4.35 8.16 39.45
C TYR A 449 -5.21 6.91 39.31
N ASP A 450 -6.49 6.96 39.70
CA ASP A 450 -7.44 5.86 39.53
C ASP A 450 -7.62 5.51 38.04
N LYS A 451 -7.67 6.49 37.16
CA LYS A 451 -7.76 6.33 35.70
C LYS A 451 -6.54 5.55 35.16
N ILE A 452 -5.34 5.93 35.59
CA ILE A 452 -4.10 5.28 35.15
C ILE A 452 -4.03 3.84 35.62
N ILE A 453 -4.25 3.60 36.91
CA ILE A 453 -4.22 2.24 37.46
C ILE A 453 -5.28 1.36 36.81
N PHE A 454 -6.49 1.91 36.63
CA PHE A 454 -7.54 1.20 35.88
C PHE A 454 -7.08 0.84 34.47
N ASN A 455 -6.49 1.79 33.72
CA ASN A 455 -6.02 1.56 32.37
C ASN A 455 -4.94 0.47 32.31
N LEU A 456 -3.98 0.50 33.24
CA LEU A 456 -2.93 -0.53 33.32
C LEU A 456 -3.51 -1.94 33.61
N ILE A 457 -4.54 -2.02 34.45
CA ILE A 457 -5.25 -3.26 34.73
C ILE A 457 -6.09 -3.72 33.52
N ALA A 458 -6.87 -2.81 32.97
CA ALA A 458 -7.75 -3.10 31.83
C ALA A 458 -6.97 -3.57 30.58
N ASP A 459 -5.77 -3.03 30.40
CA ASP A 459 -4.85 -3.43 29.31
C ASP A 459 -4.03 -4.68 29.65
N GLY A 460 -4.17 -5.23 30.87
CA GLY A 460 -3.42 -6.40 31.34
C GLY A 460 -1.92 -6.14 31.52
N LYS A 461 -1.51 -4.89 31.71
CA LYS A 461 -0.12 -4.50 31.98
C LYS A 461 0.29 -4.76 33.43
N ILE A 462 -0.65 -4.67 34.36
CA ILE A 462 -0.53 -5.06 35.75
C ILE A 462 -1.75 -5.88 36.17
N GLY A 463 -1.61 -6.67 37.24
CA GLY A 463 -2.73 -7.37 37.86
C GLY A 463 -3.57 -6.46 38.78
N TYR A 464 -4.68 -6.96 39.30
CA TYR A 464 -5.49 -6.27 40.33
C TYR A 464 -4.73 -6.09 41.65
N GLU A 465 -3.77 -6.95 41.92
CA GLU A 465 -2.80 -6.82 43.00
C GLU A 465 -1.46 -6.45 42.40
N PHE A 466 -0.90 -5.36 42.85
CA PHE A 466 0.31 -4.78 42.24
C PHE A 466 1.20 -4.12 43.31
N THR A 467 2.49 -4.02 43.01
CA THR A 467 3.45 -3.24 43.79
C THR A 467 3.70 -1.87 43.16
N PRO A 468 4.17 -0.87 43.95
CA PRO A 468 4.60 0.42 43.39
C PRO A 468 5.68 0.25 42.32
N GLU A 469 6.60 -0.69 42.50
CA GLU A 469 7.70 -0.98 41.56
C GLU A 469 7.20 -1.54 40.23
N GLU A 470 6.10 -2.29 40.22
CA GLU A 470 5.47 -2.76 38.97
C GLU A 470 4.88 -1.61 38.17
N ILE A 471 4.22 -0.66 38.84
CA ILE A 471 3.70 0.54 38.18
C ILE A 471 4.86 1.34 37.60
N GLU A 472 5.91 1.59 38.38
CA GLU A 472 7.07 2.34 37.95
C GLU A 472 7.74 1.70 36.72
N ARG A 473 7.90 0.38 36.74
CA ARG A 473 8.47 -0.38 35.61
C ARG A 473 7.65 -0.23 34.35
N VAL A 474 6.33 -0.29 34.43
CA VAL A 474 5.44 -0.17 33.27
C VAL A 474 5.43 1.26 32.75
N LEU A 475 5.37 2.25 33.62
CA LEU A 475 5.37 3.67 33.23
C LEU A 475 6.68 4.10 32.54
N HIS A 476 7.81 3.46 32.87
CA HIS A 476 9.11 3.73 32.25
C HIS A 476 9.41 2.84 31.04
N SER A 477 8.50 1.95 30.64
CA SER A 477 8.73 1.11 29.47
C SER A 477 8.63 1.91 28.17
N PRO A 478 9.41 1.57 27.12
CA PRO A 478 9.32 2.23 25.82
C PRO A 478 7.93 2.13 25.14
N SER A 479 7.11 1.16 25.58
CA SER A 479 5.74 0.96 25.11
C SER A 479 4.71 1.90 25.76
N PHE A 480 5.12 2.68 26.76
CA PHE A 480 4.27 3.64 27.48
C PHE A 480 4.46 5.07 26.95
N VAL A 481 5.13 5.28 25.82
CA VAL A 481 5.38 6.60 25.26
C VAL A 481 4.07 7.22 24.78
N HIS A 482 3.57 8.17 25.55
CA HIS A 482 2.49 9.07 25.14
C HIS A 482 3.13 10.30 24.48
N PRO A 483 2.83 10.65 23.21
CA PRO A 483 3.43 11.84 22.57
C PRO A 483 3.11 13.16 23.26
N GLU A 484 2.00 13.21 24.00
CA GLU A 484 1.49 14.43 24.65
C GLU A 484 1.57 14.41 26.17
N MET A 485 1.80 13.25 26.81
CA MET A 485 1.94 13.16 28.25
C MET A 485 3.19 12.37 28.59
N THR A 486 4.28 13.07 28.84
CA THR A 486 5.48 12.44 29.39
C THR A 486 5.18 11.99 30.83
N VAL A 487 5.95 11.01 31.32
CA VAL A 487 5.96 10.66 32.75
C VAL A 487 6.06 11.91 33.62
N LEU A 488 6.79 12.92 33.14
CA LEU A 488 6.94 14.21 33.79
C LEU A 488 5.62 15.05 33.78
N ASP A 489 4.85 15.02 32.71
CA ASP A 489 3.56 15.74 32.64
C ASP A 489 2.51 15.08 33.49
N PHE A 490 2.53 13.75 33.58
CA PHE A 490 1.74 13.00 34.53
C PHE A 490 2.05 13.40 35.98
N TYR A 491 3.33 13.46 36.32
CA TYR A 491 3.77 13.88 37.63
C TYR A 491 3.44 15.34 37.93
N LYS A 492 3.56 16.25 36.95
CA LYS A 492 3.15 17.64 37.09
C LYS A 492 1.65 17.79 37.32
N SER A 493 0.82 17.03 36.60
CA SER A 493 -0.63 17.01 36.79
C SER A 493 -1.02 16.49 38.17
N PHE A 494 -0.35 15.46 38.66
CA PHE A 494 -0.52 14.89 39.99
C PHE A 494 -0.08 15.86 41.08
N ALA A 495 1.10 16.48 40.93
CA ALA A 495 1.61 17.47 41.88
C ALA A 495 0.71 18.71 41.95
N PHE A 496 0.21 19.21 40.80
CA PHE A 496 -0.72 20.31 40.75
C PHE A 496 -2.03 20.04 41.47
N HIS A 497 -2.63 18.86 41.29
CA HIS A 497 -3.87 18.51 41.98
C HIS A 497 -3.74 18.32 43.49
N LYS A 498 -2.56 17.89 43.96
CA LYS A 498 -2.32 17.63 45.39
C LYS A 498 -1.70 18.81 46.14
N TYR A 499 -0.84 19.60 45.46
CA TYR A 499 -0.02 20.61 46.15
C TYR A 499 -0.15 22.02 45.56
N HIS A 500 -0.95 22.22 44.53
CA HIS A 500 -1.06 23.50 43.78
C HIS A 500 0.27 24.07 43.25
N SER A 501 1.25 23.21 42.95
CA SER A 501 2.57 23.58 42.46
C SER A 501 2.89 22.90 41.14
N THR A 502 3.53 23.66 40.24
CA THR A 502 3.94 23.20 38.89
C THR A 502 5.45 22.90 38.78
N GLU A 503 6.19 23.06 39.86
CA GLU A 503 7.66 22.90 39.86
C GLU A 503 8.10 21.75 40.77
N MET A 504 8.38 20.59 40.18
CA MET A 504 9.14 19.50 40.82
C MET A 504 10.09 18.86 39.80
N ASP A 505 11.34 18.65 40.20
CA ASP A 505 12.32 17.95 39.37
C ASP A 505 12.21 16.39 39.49
N ALA A 506 12.88 15.69 38.61
CA ALA A 506 12.79 14.20 38.53
C ALA A 506 13.32 13.51 39.80
N ASN A 507 14.23 14.13 40.57
CA ASN A 507 14.74 13.54 41.82
C ASN A 507 13.77 13.77 42.99
N SER A 508 13.13 14.91 43.03
CA SER A 508 12.07 15.24 43.97
C SER A 508 10.86 14.31 43.74
N LEU A 509 10.60 13.94 42.52
CA LEU A 509 9.56 12.98 42.12
C LEU A 509 9.88 11.55 42.56
N ARG A 510 11.12 11.09 42.44
CA ARG A 510 11.58 9.80 42.98
C ARG A 510 11.44 9.71 44.50
N LEU A 511 11.84 10.79 45.20
CA LEU A 511 11.66 10.88 46.65
C LEU A 511 10.20 10.88 47.07
N PHE A 512 9.33 11.52 46.29
CA PHE A 512 7.90 11.61 46.51
C PHE A 512 7.21 10.23 46.38
N PHE A 513 7.54 9.44 45.37
CA PHE A 513 6.99 8.09 45.25
C PHE A 513 7.52 7.10 46.28
N SER A 514 8.75 7.29 46.77
CA SER A 514 9.31 6.45 47.82
C SER A 514 8.81 6.80 49.24
N GLN A 515 8.35 8.03 49.48
CA GLN A 515 7.93 8.51 50.79
C GLN A 515 6.41 8.76 50.92
N ASP A 516 5.71 9.12 49.85
CA ASP A 516 4.31 9.58 49.89
C ASP A 516 3.25 8.67 49.28
N LEU A 517 3.60 7.52 48.74
CA LEU A 517 2.70 6.36 48.84
C LEU A 517 2.64 5.92 50.30
N ASN A 518 2.39 6.89 51.20
CA ASN A 518 2.06 6.54 52.58
C ASN A 518 0.74 5.76 52.53
N PRO A 519 0.80 4.46 52.79
CA PRO A 519 -0.38 3.61 52.75
C PRO A 519 -1.54 4.17 53.60
N MET A 520 -1.21 4.89 54.69
CA MET A 520 -2.17 5.51 55.59
C MET A 520 -2.94 6.69 54.96
N ALA A 521 -2.34 7.48 54.05
CA ALA A 521 -3.06 8.58 53.39
C ALA A 521 -4.05 8.09 52.34
N LEU A 522 -3.75 6.98 51.65
CA LEU A 522 -4.64 6.33 50.69
C LEU A 522 -5.75 5.52 51.39
N LEU A 523 -5.51 5.02 52.59
CA LEU A 523 -6.44 4.18 53.37
C LEU A 523 -7.41 5.00 54.23
N THR A 524 -7.12 6.23 54.60
CA THR A 524 -7.93 7.05 55.49
C THR A 524 -9.14 7.71 54.83
N GLU A 525 -9.26 7.73 53.54
CA GLU A 525 -10.47 8.17 52.85
C GLU A 525 -11.49 7.04 52.73
N LYS A 526 -12.70 7.18 53.31
CA LYS A 526 -13.86 6.28 53.20
C LYS A 526 -14.27 5.90 51.77
N ARG A 527 -13.63 6.47 50.72
CA ARG A 527 -13.84 6.22 49.29
C ARG A 527 -12.62 5.64 48.58
N SER A 528 -11.59 5.14 49.32
CA SER A 528 -10.40 4.56 48.69
C SER A 528 -10.77 3.31 47.87
N ARG A 529 -10.32 3.29 46.61
CA ARG A 529 -10.40 2.11 45.72
C ARG A 529 -9.20 1.17 45.90
N TYR A 530 -8.29 1.48 46.86
CA TYR A 530 -7.09 0.69 47.11
C TYR A 530 -7.18 0.00 48.48
N ARG A 531 -6.89 -1.28 48.50
CA ARG A 531 -6.65 -2.06 49.75
C ARG A 531 -5.18 -2.43 49.76
N TYR A 532 -4.47 -2.00 50.78
CA TYR A 532 -3.09 -2.37 51.00
C TYR A 532 -3.02 -3.61 51.95
N ASP A 533 -2.26 -4.63 51.50
CA ASP A 533 -1.91 -5.76 52.36
C ASP A 533 -0.49 -5.55 52.91
N PRO A 534 -0.36 -5.33 54.25
CA PRO A 534 0.95 -5.09 54.89
C PRO A 534 1.88 -6.33 54.85
N LYS A 535 1.34 -7.54 54.67
CA LYS A 535 2.12 -8.78 54.66
C LYS A 535 2.79 -8.99 53.30
N SER A 536 2.03 -8.84 52.24
CA SER A 536 2.53 -8.96 50.85
C SER A 536 3.16 -7.68 50.32
N LYS A 537 2.95 -6.55 50.96
CA LYS A 537 3.29 -5.19 50.49
C LYS A 537 2.62 -4.82 49.15
N ASN A 538 1.54 -5.47 48.80
CA ASN A 538 0.79 -5.27 47.58
C ASN A 538 -0.40 -4.33 47.80
N TYR A 539 -0.75 -3.61 46.69
CA TYR A 539 -1.96 -2.83 46.63
C TYR A 539 -2.96 -3.59 45.78
N ARG A 540 -4.23 -3.65 46.22
CA ARG A 540 -5.33 -4.20 45.42
C ARG A 540 -6.26 -3.08 44.97
N PHE A 541 -6.46 -2.95 43.66
CA PHE A 541 -7.45 -2.07 43.10
C PHE A 541 -8.86 -2.69 43.13
N VAL A 542 -9.84 -1.94 43.66
CA VAL A 542 -11.18 -2.46 43.88
C VAL A 542 -12.17 -1.82 42.90
N LEU A 543 -12.68 -2.64 41.97
CA LEU A 543 -13.85 -2.33 41.17
C LEU A 543 -15.12 -2.80 41.88
N ARG A 544 -16.22 -2.07 41.68
CA ARG A 544 -17.54 -2.45 42.21
C ARG A 544 -18.59 -2.49 41.14
N CYS A 545 -19.42 -3.54 41.20
CA CYS A 545 -20.55 -3.68 40.29
C CYS A 545 -21.46 -2.46 40.35
N LYS A 546 -21.74 -1.86 39.17
CA LYS A 546 -22.61 -0.68 39.02
C LYS A 546 -24.05 -0.98 39.45
N HIS A 547 -24.46 -2.25 39.48
CA HIS A 547 -25.82 -2.68 39.80
C HIS A 547 -26.05 -3.06 41.27
N CYS A 548 -25.13 -3.80 41.89
CA CYS A 548 -25.30 -4.32 43.25
C CYS A 548 -24.18 -3.93 44.22
N GLY A 549 -23.14 -3.23 43.76
CA GLY A 549 -22.00 -2.81 44.57
C GLY A 549 -21.01 -3.93 44.96
N SER A 550 -21.21 -5.17 44.53
CA SER A 550 -20.30 -6.29 44.79
C SER A 550 -18.92 -6.06 44.17
N GLU A 551 -17.88 -6.53 44.85
CA GLU A 551 -16.48 -6.49 44.38
C GLU A 551 -16.08 -7.78 43.62
N GLU A 552 -16.99 -8.76 43.53
CA GLU A 552 -16.76 -10.03 42.84
C GLU A 552 -17.00 -9.87 41.32
N LEU A 553 -16.06 -9.21 40.66
CA LEU A 553 -16.08 -8.95 39.22
C LEU A 553 -14.99 -9.76 38.51
N GLU A 554 -15.35 -10.40 37.41
CA GLU A 554 -14.43 -11.08 36.50
C GLU A 554 -14.46 -10.39 35.15
N GLN A 555 -13.30 -9.92 34.66
CA GLN A 555 -13.21 -9.31 33.34
C GLN A 555 -13.31 -10.36 32.24
N GLU A 556 -13.99 -10.01 31.15
CA GLU A 556 -14.01 -10.80 29.91
C GLU A 556 -12.58 -11.22 29.52
N ARG A 557 -12.42 -12.48 29.12
CA ARG A 557 -11.11 -13.06 28.78
C ARG A 557 -10.70 -12.76 27.36
N ASP A 558 -11.69 -12.55 26.49
CA ASP A 558 -11.47 -12.29 25.08
C ASP A 558 -10.91 -10.89 24.86
N VAL A 559 -10.17 -10.76 23.77
CA VAL A 559 -9.71 -9.47 23.26
C VAL A 559 -10.55 -9.07 22.06
N LEU A 560 -10.53 -7.77 21.72
CA LEU A 560 -11.15 -7.25 20.51
C LEU A 560 -10.38 -7.67 19.27
N ASP A 561 -11.08 -7.87 18.17
CA ASP A 561 -10.52 -7.97 16.83
C ASP A 561 -9.58 -6.78 16.56
N THR A 562 -8.39 -7.05 16.02
CA THR A 562 -7.41 -6.03 15.64
C THR A 562 -8.04 -4.91 14.81
N TRP A 563 -8.94 -5.28 13.91
CA TRP A 563 -9.63 -4.31 13.04
C TRP A 563 -10.56 -3.36 13.78
N PHE A 564 -10.96 -3.68 15.01
CA PHE A 564 -11.75 -2.76 15.84
C PHE A 564 -10.93 -1.51 16.21
N SER A 565 -9.71 -1.71 16.68
CA SER A 565 -8.79 -0.60 16.96
C SER A 565 -8.34 0.09 15.67
N SER A 566 -7.99 -0.68 14.64
CA SER A 566 -7.52 -0.14 13.36
C SER A 566 -8.60 0.72 12.66
N ALA A 567 -9.89 0.45 12.89
CA ALA A 567 -11.00 1.26 12.38
C ALA A 567 -11.07 2.67 12.99
N LEU A 568 -10.46 2.87 14.16
CA LEU A 568 -10.41 4.18 14.83
C LEU A 568 -9.18 5.01 14.41
N TRP A 569 -8.27 4.42 13.61
CA TRP A 569 -6.96 5.00 13.30
C TRP A 569 -7.01 6.46 12.80
N PRO A 570 -7.88 6.87 11.85
CA PRO A 570 -7.88 8.21 11.30
C PRO A 570 -8.15 9.33 12.30
N PHE A 571 -8.84 9.03 13.40
CA PHE A 571 -9.20 10.01 14.42
C PHE A 571 -8.61 9.68 15.80
N GLY A 572 -8.39 8.42 16.10
CA GLY A 572 -7.75 8.01 17.35
C GLY A 572 -6.30 8.50 17.47
N VAL A 573 -5.55 8.56 16.36
CA VAL A 573 -4.18 9.10 16.35
C VAL A 573 -4.11 10.57 16.71
N PHE A 574 -5.19 11.32 16.54
CA PHE A 574 -5.31 12.75 16.88
C PHE A 574 -5.91 13.00 18.26
N GLY A 575 -6.07 11.93 19.07
CA GLY A 575 -6.46 12.04 20.47
C GLY A 575 -7.97 11.89 20.73
N TRP A 576 -8.80 11.52 19.72
CA TRP A 576 -10.20 11.18 20.00
C TRP A 576 -10.31 10.11 21.12
N PRO A 577 -11.26 10.17 22.06
CA PRO A 577 -12.50 11.00 22.04
C PRO A 577 -12.33 12.42 22.57
N GLU A 578 -11.14 12.83 23.01
CA GLU A 578 -10.90 14.18 23.46
C GLU A 578 -10.95 15.18 22.30
N LYS A 579 -11.42 16.42 22.59
CA LYS A 579 -11.38 17.53 21.64
C LYS A 579 -10.00 18.17 21.63
N THR A 580 -9.03 17.50 21.01
CA THR A 580 -7.68 18.03 20.88
C THR A 580 -7.57 19.01 19.72
N LYS A 581 -6.60 19.92 19.76
CA LYS A 581 -6.29 20.81 18.63
C LYS A 581 -5.94 20.04 17.36
N ASP A 582 -5.25 18.90 17.50
CA ASP A 582 -4.92 18.05 16.37
C ASP A 582 -6.18 17.44 15.74
N LEU A 583 -7.12 16.93 16.55
CA LEU A 583 -8.38 16.42 16.03
C LEU A 583 -9.20 17.51 15.31
N GLU A 584 -9.27 18.72 15.87
CA GLU A 584 -10.01 19.84 15.27
C GLU A 584 -9.38 20.31 13.96
N ASN A 585 -8.05 20.33 13.87
CA ASN A 585 -7.32 20.89 12.74
C ASN A 585 -6.95 19.86 11.67
N LEU A 586 -6.70 18.59 12.03
CA LEU A 586 -6.14 17.59 11.12
C LEU A 586 -7.16 16.55 10.63
N TYR A 587 -8.29 16.37 11.36
CA TYR A 587 -9.37 15.47 10.95
C TYR A 587 -10.51 16.22 10.23
N PRO A 588 -11.11 15.66 9.15
CA PRO A 588 -10.73 14.43 8.44
C PRO A 588 -9.36 14.54 7.78
N THR A 589 -8.69 13.40 7.52
CA THR A 589 -7.47 13.41 6.73
C THR A 589 -7.77 13.65 5.25
N ASN A 590 -6.78 14.16 4.49
CA ASN A 590 -7.00 14.48 3.08
C ASN A 590 -6.87 13.25 2.18
N LEU A 591 -5.98 12.31 2.55
CA LEU A 591 -5.66 11.17 1.71
C LEU A 591 -5.44 9.92 2.55
N LEU A 592 -5.96 8.80 2.07
CA LEU A 592 -5.61 7.45 2.49
C LEU A 592 -5.07 6.68 1.29
N ILE A 593 -3.89 6.06 1.42
CA ILE A 593 -3.35 5.14 0.42
C ILE A 593 -3.24 3.75 1.01
N THR A 594 -3.85 2.75 0.36
CA THR A 594 -3.83 1.37 0.85
C THR A 594 -3.97 0.36 -0.29
N GLY A 595 -3.69 -0.92 -0.02
CA GLY A 595 -3.92 -2.02 -0.94
C GLY A 595 -5.40 -2.40 -1.04
N PHE A 596 -5.80 -2.98 -2.16
CA PHE A 596 -7.20 -3.39 -2.38
C PHE A 596 -7.63 -4.55 -1.47
N ASP A 597 -6.70 -5.35 -1.00
CA ASP A 597 -6.94 -6.53 -0.17
C ASP A 597 -7.49 -6.20 1.22
N ILE A 598 -7.35 -4.94 1.68
CA ILE A 598 -7.87 -4.49 2.98
C ILE A 598 -8.98 -3.42 2.88
N ILE A 599 -9.61 -3.24 1.73
CA ILE A 599 -10.72 -2.28 1.59
C ILE A 599 -11.83 -2.60 2.59
N PHE A 600 -12.27 -3.85 2.68
CA PHE A 600 -13.36 -4.26 3.56
C PHE A 600 -12.91 -4.44 5.01
N PHE A 601 -11.68 -4.88 5.22
CA PHE A 601 -11.12 -5.03 6.55
C PHE A 601 -10.89 -3.70 7.23
N TRP A 602 -10.44 -2.70 6.49
CA TRP A 602 -9.96 -1.45 7.06
C TRP A 602 -10.68 -0.22 6.56
N VAL A 603 -10.70 0.04 5.25
CA VAL A 603 -11.29 1.28 4.70
C VAL A 603 -12.78 1.38 5.05
N ALA A 604 -13.55 0.34 4.78
CA ALA A 604 -14.99 0.33 5.07
C ALA A 604 -15.27 0.49 6.57
N ARG A 605 -14.48 -0.20 7.42
CA ARG A 605 -14.64 -0.09 8.87
C ARG A 605 -14.26 1.29 9.40
N MET A 606 -13.22 1.93 8.84
CA MET A 606 -12.90 3.33 9.17
C MET A 606 -14.02 4.30 8.77
N ILE A 607 -14.63 4.09 7.61
CA ILE A 607 -15.77 4.91 7.17
C ILE A 607 -16.95 4.73 8.12
N MET A 608 -17.30 3.50 8.48
CA MET A 608 -18.38 3.20 9.43
C MET A 608 -18.15 3.84 10.79
N MET A 609 -16.97 3.63 11.38
CA MET A 609 -16.63 4.13 12.72
C MET A 609 -16.41 5.65 12.72
N GLY A 610 -15.78 6.21 11.70
CA GLY A 610 -15.56 7.65 11.57
C GLY A 610 -16.88 8.41 11.46
N THR A 611 -17.77 7.99 10.59
CA THR A 611 -19.08 8.63 10.42
C THR A 611 -19.96 8.51 11.66
N TYR A 612 -19.91 7.39 12.37
CA TYR A 612 -20.74 7.15 13.55
C TYR A 612 -20.14 7.75 14.83
N LEU A 613 -18.88 7.48 15.13
CA LEU A 613 -18.26 7.86 16.41
C LEU A 613 -17.66 9.27 16.38
N ALA A 614 -16.96 9.63 15.30
CA ALA A 614 -16.33 10.94 15.17
C ALA A 614 -17.23 11.98 14.48
N GLY A 615 -18.39 11.57 13.97
CA GLY A 615 -19.41 12.46 13.41
C GLY A 615 -19.08 13.05 12.04
N GLY A 616 -18.10 12.49 11.31
CA GLY A 616 -17.68 12.97 9.99
C GLY A 616 -16.95 11.90 9.17
N ILE A 617 -16.64 12.23 7.91
CA ILE A 617 -15.83 11.34 7.06
C ILE A 617 -14.43 11.20 7.66
N PRO A 618 -13.82 10.00 7.60
CA PRO A 618 -12.45 9.80 8.12
C PRO A 618 -11.35 10.36 7.20
N PHE A 619 -11.60 10.42 5.91
CA PHE A 619 -10.69 10.91 4.86
C PHE A 619 -11.48 11.35 3.63
N GLU A 620 -10.86 12.18 2.79
CA GLU A 620 -11.48 12.72 1.57
C GLU A 620 -11.23 11.80 0.37
N ASP A 621 -9.95 11.53 0.04
CA ASP A 621 -9.55 10.68 -1.07
C ASP A 621 -9.00 9.34 -0.57
N VAL A 622 -9.37 8.25 -1.27
CA VAL A 622 -8.89 6.89 -1.00
C VAL A 622 -8.23 6.36 -2.28
N TYR A 623 -6.91 6.35 -2.29
CA TYR A 623 -6.15 5.76 -3.39
C TYR A 623 -5.87 4.28 -3.10
N ILE A 624 -6.32 3.43 -4.00
CA ILE A 624 -6.17 1.97 -3.89
C ILE A 624 -5.08 1.52 -4.87
N HIS A 625 -3.92 1.15 -4.33
CA HIS A 625 -2.83 0.61 -5.14
C HIS A 625 -2.98 -0.89 -5.37
N ALA A 626 -2.40 -1.35 -6.49
CA ALA A 626 -2.35 -2.75 -6.85
C ALA A 626 -1.25 -3.51 -6.07
N LEU A 627 -1.17 -4.82 -6.25
CA LEU A 627 -0.18 -5.66 -5.56
C LEU A 627 1.15 -5.68 -6.31
N VAL A 628 2.22 -5.85 -5.53
CA VAL A 628 3.54 -6.14 -6.05
C VAL A 628 3.68 -7.66 -6.22
N ARG A 629 4.06 -8.07 -7.43
CA ARG A 629 4.28 -9.46 -7.82
C ARG A 629 5.70 -9.67 -8.32
N ASP A 630 6.16 -10.91 -8.35
CA ASP A 630 7.44 -11.26 -8.96
C ASP A 630 7.41 -11.07 -10.49
N GLU A 631 8.54 -11.29 -11.15
CA GLU A 631 8.70 -11.15 -12.60
C GLU A 631 7.72 -12.05 -13.40
N LYS A 632 7.35 -13.21 -12.84
CA LYS A 632 6.39 -14.16 -13.42
C LYS A 632 4.93 -13.80 -13.14
N GLY A 633 4.68 -12.72 -12.40
CA GLY A 633 3.34 -12.28 -12.00
C GLY A 633 2.76 -13.07 -10.82
N GLN A 634 3.58 -13.82 -10.08
CA GLN A 634 3.15 -14.56 -8.90
C GLN A 634 3.21 -13.67 -7.65
N LYS A 635 2.29 -13.90 -6.70
CA LYS A 635 2.32 -13.26 -5.39
C LYS A 635 3.62 -13.66 -4.67
N MET A 636 4.34 -12.66 -4.16
CA MET A 636 5.56 -12.89 -3.38
C MET A 636 5.21 -13.53 -2.03
N SER A 637 5.94 -14.58 -1.66
CA SER A 637 5.82 -15.19 -0.33
C SER A 637 7.15 -15.82 0.10
N LYS A 638 7.43 -15.80 1.41
CA LYS A 638 8.64 -16.41 1.98
C LYS A 638 8.73 -17.92 1.70
N THR A 639 7.59 -18.60 1.65
CA THR A 639 7.50 -20.03 1.34
C THR A 639 7.87 -20.38 -0.10
N LYS A 640 7.66 -19.45 -1.04
CA LYS A 640 8.04 -19.61 -2.44
C LYS A 640 9.46 -19.16 -2.75
N GLY A 641 10.14 -18.51 -1.80
CA GLY A 641 11.49 -17.98 -1.98
C GLY A 641 11.62 -16.86 -3.03
N ASN A 642 10.51 -16.21 -3.40
CA ASN A 642 10.45 -15.17 -4.41
C ASN A 642 10.26 -13.75 -3.82
N VAL A 643 10.53 -13.58 -2.53
CA VAL A 643 10.42 -12.28 -1.85
C VAL A 643 11.67 -11.45 -2.14
N ILE A 644 11.46 -10.21 -2.55
CA ILE A 644 12.51 -9.20 -2.68
C ILE A 644 12.45 -8.33 -1.42
N ASP A 645 13.55 -8.29 -0.65
CA ASP A 645 13.66 -7.42 0.53
C ASP A 645 13.94 -5.98 0.07
N PRO A 646 13.14 -5.00 0.51
CA PRO A 646 13.39 -3.60 0.18
C PRO A 646 14.77 -3.09 0.62
N LEU A 647 15.29 -3.57 1.77
CA LEU A 647 16.60 -3.14 2.27
C LEU A 647 17.76 -3.66 1.42
N ASP A 648 17.68 -4.89 0.90
CA ASP A 648 18.68 -5.43 -0.02
C ASP A 648 18.75 -4.58 -1.29
N ILE A 649 17.59 -4.11 -1.77
CA ILE A 649 17.50 -3.21 -2.93
C ILE A 649 18.10 -1.84 -2.61
N VAL A 650 17.78 -1.27 -1.45
CA VAL A 650 18.35 0.02 -1.01
C VAL A 650 19.87 -0.08 -0.90
N GLU A 651 20.39 -1.14 -0.29
CA GLU A 651 21.83 -1.35 -0.14
C GLU A 651 22.55 -1.45 -1.49
N LYS A 652 21.96 -2.16 -2.45
CA LYS A 652 22.57 -2.45 -3.74
C LYS A 652 22.40 -1.33 -4.77
N TYR A 653 21.21 -0.73 -4.81
CA TYR A 653 20.81 0.22 -5.87
C TYR A 653 20.51 1.62 -5.37
N GLY A 654 20.26 1.79 -4.09
CA GLY A 654 19.86 3.06 -3.46
C GLY A 654 18.35 3.21 -3.27
N ALA A 655 17.96 3.99 -2.26
CA ALA A 655 16.56 4.29 -1.95
C ALA A 655 15.87 5.06 -3.08
N ASP A 656 16.56 5.99 -3.71
CA ASP A 656 16.01 6.77 -4.85
C ASP A 656 15.67 5.88 -6.03
N ALA A 657 16.52 4.87 -6.35
CA ALA A 657 16.25 3.91 -7.40
C ALA A 657 15.07 3.00 -7.06
N LEU A 658 14.95 2.56 -5.80
CA LEU A 658 13.80 1.79 -5.31
C LEU A 658 12.51 2.61 -5.48
N ARG A 659 12.47 3.83 -4.96
CA ARG A 659 11.30 4.72 -4.98
C ARG A 659 10.85 5.04 -6.40
N PHE A 660 11.78 5.42 -7.26
CA PHE A 660 11.49 5.75 -8.65
C PHE A 660 10.98 4.54 -9.44
N THR A 661 11.56 3.36 -9.23
CA THR A 661 11.07 2.11 -9.83
C THR A 661 9.62 1.82 -9.42
N LEU A 662 9.31 1.93 -8.13
CA LEU A 662 7.97 1.67 -7.62
C LEU A 662 6.95 2.67 -8.18
N THR A 663 7.30 3.96 -8.25
CA THR A 663 6.38 4.99 -8.76
C THR A 663 6.12 4.88 -10.26
N ILE A 664 7.15 4.69 -11.07
CA ILE A 664 7.01 4.62 -12.53
C ILE A 664 6.25 3.38 -12.99
N LEU A 665 6.27 2.31 -12.20
CA LEU A 665 5.53 1.07 -12.48
C LEU A 665 4.09 1.10 -11.94
N THR A 666 3.72 2.09 -11.12
CA THR A 666 2.40 2.18 -10.50
C THR A 666 1.39 2.79 -11.47
N GLN A 667 0.70 1.93 -12.21
CA GLN A 667 -0.46 2.28 -13.02
C GLN A 667 -1.74 1.95 -12.26
N GLN A 668 -2.73 2.84 -12.33
CA GLN A 668 -4.02 2.61 -11.66
C GLN A 668 -4.65 1.28 -12.10
N GLY A 669 -5.01 0.45 -11.14
CA GLY A 669 -5.70 -0.81 -11.37
C GLY A 669 -4.86 -1.96 -11.95
N LYS A 670 -3.54 -1.82 -12.08
CA LYS A 670 -2.67 -2.88 -12.61
C LYS A 670 -1.62 -3.32 -11.61
N ASP A 671 -1.45 -4.64 -11.44
CA ASP A 671 -0.40 -5.23 -10.63
C ASP A 671 1.00 -4.88 -11.16
N ILE A 672 1.92 -4.65 -10.23
CA ILE A 672 3.30 -4.31 -10.52
C ILE A 672 4.12 -5.60 -10.60
N LYS A 673 4.69 -5.88 -11.77
CA LYS A 673 5.66 -6.98 -11.95
C LYS A 673 7.08 -6.44 -11.75
N LEU A 674 7.73 -6.93 -10.69
CA LEU A 674 9.06 -6.49 -10.28
C LEU A 674 10.14 -7.48 -10.70
N SER A 675 11.20 -6.94 -11.31
CA SER A 675 12.47 -7.65 -11.52
C SER A 675 13.64 -6.79 -11.05
N GLU A 676 14.73 -7.43 -10.65
CA GLU A 676 15.92 -6.74 -10.15
C GLU A 676 16.55 -5.80 -11.18
N LYS A 677 16.49 -6.16 -12.47
CA LYS A 677 16.97 -5.33 -13.59
C LYS A 677 16.30 -3.94 -13.67
N ARG A 678 15.07 -3.82 -13.17
CA ARG A 678 14.37 -2.53 -13.16
C ARG A 678 15.05 -1.54 -12.23
N PHE A 679 15.45 -1.98 -11.05
CA PHE A 679 16.16 -1.13 -10.08
C PHE A 679 17.54 -0.71 -10.62
N GLU A 680 18.27 -1.62 -11.28
CA GLU A 680 19.53 -1.31 -11.92
C GLU A 680 19.39 -0.21 -12.98
N GLY A 681 18.35 -0.28 -13.82
CA GLY A 681 18.07 0.74 -14.83
C GLY A 681 17.88 2.14 -14.24
N TYR A 682 17.16 2.25 -13.12
CA TYR A 682 16.95 3.56 -12.48
C TYR A 682 18.12 4.02 -11.59
N LYS A 683 18.99 3.11 -11.14
CA LYS A 683 20.32 3.48 -10.63
C LYS A 683 21.17 4.16 -11.70
N HIS A 684 21.12 3.68 -12.94
CA HIS A 684 21.79 4.36 -14.07
C HIS A 684 21.20 5.74 -14.35
N PHE A 685 19.89 5.90 -14.17
CA PHE A 685 19.25 7.22 -14.25
C PHE A 685 19.77 8.17 -13.17
N ALA A 686 19.88 7.71 -11.91
CA ALA A 686 20.47 8.50 -10.83
C ALA A 686 21.93 8.89 -11.14
N ASN A 687 22.74 7.95 -11.64
CA ASN A 687 24.11 8.24 -12.08
C ASN A 687 24.16 9.30 -13.19
N LYS A 688 23.24 9.21 -14.17
CA LYS A 688 23.18 10.20 -15.27
C LYS A 688 22.81 11.59 -14.75
N LEU A 689 21.84 11.68 -13.85
CA LEU A 689 21.44 12.92 -13.19
C LEU A 689 22.61 13.52 -12.39
N TRP A 690 23.32 12.68 -11.63
CA TRP A 690 24.49 13.11 -10.87
C TRP A 690 25.58 13.69 -11.77
N ASN A 691 25.92 12.99 -12.85
CA ASN A 691 26.93 13.44 -13.82
C ASN A 691 26.51 14.73 -14.52
N ALA A 692 25.23 14.89 -14.85
CA ALA A 692 24.68 16.14 -15.37
C ALA A 692 24.83 17.28 -14.35
N GLY A 693 24.46 17.05 -13.10
CA GLY A 693 24.65 18.01 -12.00
C GLY A 693 26.11 18.37 -11.78
N ARG A 694 27.00 17.38 -11.74
CA ARG A 694 28.45 17.59 -11.62
C ARG A 694 28.97 18.47 -12.77
N PHE A 695 28.57 18.14 -14.00
CA PHE A 695 28.92 18.95 -15.19
C PHE A 695 28.47 20.39 -15.04
N ILE A 696 27.24 20.63 -14.64
CA ILE A 696 26.68 21.98 -14.46
C ILE A 696 27.44 22.72 -13.38
N ILE A 697 27.55 22.17 -12.16
CA ILE A 697 28.18 22.79 -10.99
C ILE A 697 29.64 23.17 -11.29
N MET A 698 30.37 22.30 -11.99
CA MET A 698 31.75 22.58 -12.40
C MET A 698 31.86 23.71 -13.44
N ASN A 699 30.84 23.96 -14.24
CA ASN A 699 30.83 24.99 -15.26
C ASN A 699 30.12 26.28 -14.83
N LEU A 700 29.60 26.38 -13.60
CA LEU A 700 29.05 27.63 -13.06
C LEU A 700 30.16 28.55 -12.55
N GLU A 701 30.15 29.80 -12.97
CA GLU A 701 31.01 30.83 -12.39
C GLU A 701 30.57 31.18 -10.97
N HIS A 702 31.54 31.48 -10.08
CA HIS A 702 31.26 31.72 -8.66
C HIS A 702 30.33 32.93 -8.42
N ASP A 703 30.45 33.93 -9.27
CA ASP A 703 29.72 35.21 -9.24
C ASP A 703 28.58 35.27 -10.32
N LEU A 704 28.12 34.11 -10.80
CA LEU A 704 27.10 34.01 -11.85
C LEU A 704 25.86 34.87 -11.56
N LEU A 705 25.31 34.80 -10.34
CA LEU A 705 24.11 35.56 -9.97
C LEU A 705 24.31 37.07 -10.01
N GLN A 706 25.54 37.57 -9.75
CA GLN A 706 25.88 38.98 -9.84
C GLN A 706 26.07 39.39 -11.30
N ASN A 707 26.48 38.46 -12.17
CA ASN A 707 26.79 38.76 -13.58
C ASN A 707 25.56 38.59 -14.50
N LEU A 708 24.38 38.12 -14.00
CA LEU A 708 23.16 37.97 -14.79
C LEU A 708 22.76 39.21 -15.62
N PRO A 709 22.93 40.46 -15.12
CA PRO A 709 22.63 41.66 -15.92
C PRO A 709 23.48 41.79 -17.22
N TYR A 710 24.61 41.10 -17.30
CA TYR A 710 25.51 41.10 -18.44
C TYR A 710 25.32 39.89 -19.37
N ALA A 711 24.30 39.06 -19.12
CA ALA A 711 23.98 37.92 -19.98
C ALA A 711 23.48 38.37 -21.36
N ALA A 712 23.87 37.63 -22.40
CA ALA A 712 23.26 37.80 -23.69
C ALA A 712 21.78 37.32 -23.64
N PRO A 713 20.94 37.80 -24.59
CA PRO A 713 19.59 37.24 -24.73
C PRO A 713 19.63 35.73 -24.94
N PRO A 714 18.63 35.00 -24.43
CA PRO A 714 18.55 33.55 -24.60
C PRO A 714 18.41 33.19 -26.07
N ARG A 715 19.09 32.11 -26.51
CA ARG A 715 19.04 31.59 -27.85
C ARG A 715 17.87 30.63 -28.06
N SER A 716 17.61 30.21 -29.28
CA SER A 716 16.51 29.29 -29.62
C SER A 716 16.55 27.99 -28.82
N GLU A 717 17.74 27.41 -28.57
CA GLU A 717 17.88 26.20 -27.71
C GLU A 717 17.53 26.46 -26.26
N ASP A 718 17.78 27.65 -25.71
CA ASP A 718 17.40 28.04 -24.37
C ASP A 718 15.89 28.19 -24.23
N LEU A 719 15.29 28.89 -25.19
CA LEU A 719 13.83 29.10 -25.28
C LEU A 719 13.09 27.76 -25.45
N TRP A 720 13.68 26.88 -26.26
CA TRP A 720 13.17 25.51 -26.44
C TRP A 720 13.14 24.75 -25.15
N ILE A 721 14.26 24.63 -24.42
CA ILE A 721 14.30 23.81 -23.19
C ILE A 721 13.41 24.40 -22.11
N LEU A 722 13.27 25.73 -22.00
CA LEU A 722 12.34 26.40 -21.10
C LEU A 722 10.88 26.04 -21.46
N THR A 723 10.53 26.04 -22.72
CA THR A 723 9.20 25.63 -23.20
C THR A 723 8.92 24.17 -22.89
N ARG A 724 9.89 23.28 -23.14
CA ARG A 724 9.74 21.84 -22.84
C ARG A 724 9.62 21.59 -21.35
N LEU A 725 10.39 22.28 -20.53
CA LEU A 725 10.29 22.23 -19.07
C LEU A 725 8.92 22.69 -18.61
N ASN A 726 8.42 23.81 -19.13
CA ASN A 726 7.11 24.33 -18.75
C ASN A 726 5.97 23.36 -19.08
N ARG A 727 6.01 22.72 -20.25
CA ARG A 727 5.08 21.64 -20.61
C ARG A 727 5.20 20.42 -19.69
N THR A 728 6.42 20.08 -19.29
CA THR A 728 6.69 19.01 -18.32
C THR A 728 6.11 19.34 -16.95
N ILE A 729 6.31 20.57 -16.46
CA ILE A 729 5.73 21.05 -15.20
C ILE A 729 4.20 20.91 -15.21
N GLN A 730 3.55 21.35 -16.27
CA GLN A 730 2.10 21.26 -16.43
C GLN A 730 1.61 19.81 -16.37
N LYS A 731 2.25 18.92 -17.14
CA LYS A 731 1.91 17.49 -17.19
C LYS A 731 2.10 16.80 -15.82
N VAL A 732 3.23 17.05 -15.16
CA VAL A 732 3.55 16.46 -13.88
C VAL A 732 2.61 16.92 -12.78
N ASN A 733 2.32 18.24 -12.69
CA ASN A 733 1.36 18.78 -11.74
C ASN A 733 -0.04 18.18 -11.93
N LYS A 734 -0.50 18.09 -13.18
CA LYS A 734 -1.76 17.44 -13.51
C LYS A 734 -1.78 15.96 -13.08
N ALA A 735 -0.76 15.21 -13.49
CA ALA A 735 -0.68 13.78 -13.14
C ALA A 735 -0.64 13.53 -11.63
N LEU A 736 0.11 14.34 -10.85
CA LEU A 736 0.12 14.24 -9.39
C LEU A 736 -1.23 14.60 -8.77
N SER A 737 -1.94 15.59 -9.31
CA SER A 737 -3.28 15.97 -8.81
C SER A 737 -4.34 14.89 -9.07
N GLU A 738 -4.12 14.04 -10.06
CA GLU A 738 -4.98 12.91 -10.44
C GLU A 738 -4.44 11.56 -9.89
N TYR A 739 -3.36 11.57 -9.10
CA TYR A 739 -2.68 10.39 -8.57
C TYR A 739 -2.15 9.43 -9.66
N GLU A 740 -1.82 9.95 -10.84
CA GLU A 740 -1.22 9.21 -11.95
C GLU A 740 0.31 9.16 -11.81
N PHE A 741 0.77 8.39 -10.82
CA PHE A 741 2.19 8.31 -10.43
C PHE A 741 3.11 7.86 -11.56
N SER A 742 2.67 6.88 -12.35
CA SER A 742 3.43 6.36 -13.49
C SER A 742 3.61 7.44 -14.56
N GLU A 743 2.57 8.20 -14.89
CA GLU A 743 2.63 9.26 -15.89
C GLU A 743 3.54 10.40 -15.43
N ALA A 744 3.44 10.82 -14.17
CA ALA A 744 4.33 11.84 -13.61
C ALA A 744 5.79 11.42 -13.68
N SER A 745 6.11 10.20 -13.24
CA SER A 745 7.48 9.66 -13.25
C SER A 745 8.02 9.50 -14.68
N GLN A 746 7.21 8.96 -15.60
CA GLN A 746 7.59 8.76 -17.00
C GLN A 746 7.87 10.10 -17.69
N THR A 747 7.01 11.09 -17.48
CA THR A 747 7.18 12.44 -18.03
C THR A 747 8.49 13.09 -17.57
N LEU A 748 8.82 12.95 -16.27
CA LEU A 748 10.09 13.44 -15.71
C LEU A 748 11.30 12.70 -16.29
N TYR A 749 11.22 11.38 -16.37
CA TYR A 749 12.29 10.57 -16.93
C TYR A 749 12.60 10.95 -18.38
N GLU A 750 11.58 11.03 -19.22
CA GLU A 750 11.71 11.38 -20.64
C GLU A 750 12.31 12.78 -20.83
N PHE A 751 11.81 13.76 -20.10
CA PHE A 751 12.34 15.12 -20.17
C PHE A 751 13.80 15.19 -19.74
N ILE A 752 14.12 14.62 -18.57
CA ILE A 752 15.47 14.71 -17.98
C ILE A 752 16.48 13.94 -18.84
N TRP A 753 16.15 12.69 -19.20
CA TRP A 753 17.07 11.84 -19.95
C TRP A 753 17.21 12.29 -21.39
N SER A 754 16.10 12.39 -22.12
CA SER A 754 16.11 12.52 -23.58
C SER A 754 16.18 13.96 -24.06
N GLU A 755 15.59 14.93 -23.35
CA GLU A 755 15.60 16.32 -23.80
C GLU A 755 16.70 17.13 -23.13
N PHE A 756 16.78 17.09 -21.80
CA PHE A 756 17.78 17.87 -21.06
C PHE A 756 19.19 17.30 -21.21
N CYS A 757 19.40 16.02 -20.84
CA CYS A 757 20.75 15.44 -20.85
C CYS A 757 21.26 15.15 -22.26
N ASP A 758 20.45 14.53 -23.14
CA ASP A 758 20.94 14.09 -24.44
C ASP A 758 21.02 15.23 -25.46
N TRP A 759 20.23 16.30 -25.30
CA TRP A 759 20.22 17.42 -26.25
C TRP A 759 20.69 18.72 -25.64
N TYR A 760 20.00 19.27 -24.64
CA TYR A 760 20.29 20.63 -24.20
C TYR A 760 21.69 20.76 -23.58
N LEU A 761 22.11 19.81 -22.73
CA LEU A 761 23.46 19.82 -22.18
C LEU A 761 24.53 19.78 -23.29
N GLU A 762 24.33 18.97 -24.31
CA GLU A 762 25.27 18.87 -25.41
C GLU A 762 25.30 20.17 -26.27
N MET A 763 24.13 20.79 -26.50
CA MET A 763 24.04 22.08 -27.18
C MET A 763 24.74 23.20 -26.43
N SER A 764 24.58 23.26 -25.09
CA SER A 764 25.15 24.30 -24.26
C SER A 764 26.68 24.29 -24.24
N LYS A 765 27.33 23.13 -24.48
CA LYS A 765 28.80 23.01 -24.49
C LYS A 765 29.47 23.93 -25.47
N LEU A 766 28.81 24.24 -26.61
CA LEU A 766 29.35 25.14 -27.61
C LEU A 766 29.59 26.56 -27.06
N ARG A 767 28.74 27.03 -26.17
CA ARG A 767 28.88 28.37 -25.54
C ARG A 767 29.75 28.31 -24.29
N LEU A 768 29.64 27.21 -23.51
CA LEU A 768 30.45 27.05 -22.30
C LEU A 768 31.95 26.96 -22.58
N TYR A 769 32.34 26.32 -23.68
CA TYR A 769 33.73 26.11 -24.08
C TYR A 769 34.19 26.98 -25.26
N ALA A 770 33.37 27.98 -25.66
CA ALA A 770 33.79 28.91 -26.70
C ALA A 770 35.05 29.68 -26.33
N LYS A 771 35.94 29.82 -27.29
CA LYS A 771 37.20 30.62 -27.19
C LYS A 771 37.22 31.64 -28.29
N PRO A 772 37.85 32.80 -28.05
CA PRO A 772 38.04 33.79 -29.11
C PRO A 772 39.03 33.27 -30.14
N ASP A 773 38.87 33.73 -31.38
CA ASP A 773 39.85 33.43 -32.45
C ASP A 773 41.18 34.17 -32.17
N GLU A 774 42.24 33.39 -32.02
CA GLU A 774 43.57 33.89 -31.69
C GLU A 774 44.19 34.75 -32.82
N ASN A 775 43.66 34.62 -34.04
CA ASN A 775 44.14 35.36 -35.22
C ASN A 775 43.51 36.75 -35.40
N LEU A 776 42.50 37.11 -34.58
CA LEU A 776 41.87 38.41 -34.67
C LEU A 776 42.77 39.55 -34.14
N PRO A 777 42.65 40.77 -34.73
CA PRO A 777 43.24 41.97 -34.17
C PRO A 777 42.83 42.16 -32.70
N GLN A 778 43.72 42.78 -31.91
CA GLN A 778 43.53 42.90 -30.44
C GLN A 778 42.18 43.56 -30.04
N GLU A 779 41.73 44.55 -30.75
CA GLU A 779 40.47 45.27 -30.48
C GLU A 779 39.23 44.42 -30.82
N GLU A 780 39.28 43.68 -31.91
CA GLU A 780 38.22 42.76 -32.31
C GLU A 780 38.16 41.54 -31.41
N ARG A 781 39.30 41.02 -31.00
CA ARG A 781 39.42 39.94 -30.04
C ARG A 781 38.82 40.30 -28.70
N GLN A 782 39.04 41.52 -28.18
CA GLN A 782 38.42 41.97 -26.93
C GLN A 782 36.89 42.06 -27.05
N LYS A 783 36.36 42.51 -28.16
CA LYS A 783 34.91 42.54 -28.43
C LYS A 783 34.35 41.13 -28.49
N GLU A 784 35.05 40.22 -29.15
CA GLU A 784 34.64 38.82 -29.20
C GLU A 784 34.67 38.12 -27.81
N GLU A 785 35.70 38.39 -27.01
CA GLU A 785 35.83 37.90 -25.62
C GLU A 785 34.62 38.35 -24.79
N LEU A 786 34.22 39.61 -24.86
CA LEU A 786 33.04 40.13 -24.17
C LEU A 786 31.75 39.46 -24.65
N ARG A 787 31.59 39.26 -25.94
CA ARG A 787 30.43 38.55 -26.52
C ARG A 787 30.36 37.10 -26.04
N ILE A 788 31.47 36.37 -26.10
CA ILE A 788 31.57 34.97 -25.62
C ILE A 788 31.26 34.91 -24.15
N LYS A 789 31.76 35.85 -23.31
CA LYS A 789 31.46 35.91 -21.91
C LYS A 789 29.97 36.10 -21.62
N ALA A 790 29.33 37.04 -22.33
CA ALA A 790 27.89 37.30 -22.20
C ALA A 790 27.04 36.09 -22.61
N GLU A 791 27.41 35.40 -23.70
CA GLU A 791 26.74 34.18 -24.14
C GLU A 791 26.97 32.99 -23.15
N ARG A 792 28.15 32.90 -22.55
CA ARG A 792 28.45 31.89 -21.50
C ARG A 792 27.59 32.11 -20.25
N ILE A 793 27.48 33.36 -19.78
CA ILE A 793 26.60 33.71 -18.67
C ILE A 793 25.15 33.34 -19.00
N SER A 794 24.65 33.61 -20.18
CA SER A 794 23.32 33.24 -20.61
C SER A 794 23.09 31.72 -20.59
N ALA A 795 24.04 30.93 -21.11
CA ALA A 795 23.98 29.48 -21.06
C ALA A 795 24.01 28.92 -19.63
N GLN A 796 24.89 29.47 -18.78
CA GLN A 796 24.98 29.06 -17.35
C GLN A 796 23.69 29.41 -16.59
N ALA A 797 23.10 30.59 -16.85
CA ALA A 797 21.85 31.01 -16.23
C ALA A 797 20.68 30.08 -16.57
N THR A 798 20.56 29.71 -17.87
CA THR A 798 19.52 28.78 -18.30
C THR A 798 19.74 27.38 -17.74
N LEU A 799 20.98 26.87 -17.77
CA LEU A 799 21.33 25.58 -17.16
C LEU A 799 20.97 25.52 -15.69
N LEU A 800 21.35 26.56 -14.92
CA LEU A 800 21.04 26.65 -13.49
C LEU A 800 19.54 26.70 -13.25
N SER A 801 18.81 27.55 -13.98
CA SER A 801 17.36 27.69 -13.83
C SER A 801 16.60 26.41 -14.17
N VAL A 802 16.97 25.72 -15.24
CA VAL A 802 16.35 24.46 -15.65
C VAL A 802 16.69 23.35 -14.66
N PHE A 803 17.95 23.24 -14.24
CA PHE A 803 18.38 22.18 -13.34
C PHE A 803 17.81 22.33 -11.94
N ASP A 804 17.74 23.54 -11.39
CA ASP A 804 17.07 23.83 -10.11
C ASP A 804 15.61 23.34 -10.15
N ARG A 805 14.87 23.69 -11.23
CA ARG A 805 13.48 23.23 -11.39
C ARG A 805 13.37 21.71 -11.60
N ILE A 806 14.30 21.08 -12.30
CA ILE A 806 14.39 19.62 -12.44
C ILE A 806 14.52 18.96 -11.07
N LEU A 807 15.45 19.45 -10.23
CA LEU A 807 15.65 18.89 -8.90
C LEU A 807 14.40 19.01 -8.03
N LYS A 808 13.72 20.16 -8.08
CA LYS A 808 12.47 20.40 -7.34
C LYS A 808 11.33 19.51 -7.84
N LEU A 809 11.18 19.33 -9.16
CA LEU A 809 10.17 18.43 -9.74
C LEU A 809 10.41 16.97 -9.38
N LEU A 810 11.66 16.54 -9.36
CA LEU A 810 12.06 15.16 -9.12
C LEU A 810 12.12 14.81 -7.61
N HIS A 811 12.24 15.82 -6.74
CA HIS A 811 12.45 15.61 -5.29
C HIS A 811 11.41 14.69 -4.63
N PRO A 812 10.10 14.77 -4.92
CA PRO A 812 9.14 13.83 -4.34
C PRO A 812 9.46 12.36 -4.63
N PHE A 813 10.04 12.07 -5.79
CA PHE A 813 10.35 10.72 -6.26
C PHE A 813 11.73 10.22 -5.83
N MET A 814 12.74 11.09 -5.92
CA MET A 814 14.16 10.78 -5.64
C MET A 814 14.74 11.80 -4.64
N PRO A 815 14.34 11.71 -3.37
CA PRO A 815 14.61 12.78 -2.40
C PRO A 815 16.09 12.94 -2.03
N TYR A 816 16.86 11.86 -1.99
CA TYR A 816 18.24 11.91 -1.51
C TYR A 816 19.21 12.55 -2.50
N ILE A 817 19.20 12.12 -3.74
CA ILE A 817 20.08 12.68 -4.78
C ILE A 817 19.74 14.15 -5.06
N THR A 818 18.45 14.48 -5.08
CA THR A 818 17.98 15.84 -5.34
C THR A 818 18.32 16.79 -4.19
N GLU A 819 18.21 16.34 -2.94
CA GLU A 819 18.62 17.09 -1.76
C GLU A 819 20.11 17.42 -1.83
N ARG A 820 20.95 16.43 -2.13
CA ARG A 820 22.39 16.62 -2.24
C ARG A 820 22.76 17.57 -3.36
N LEU A 821 22.23 17.36 -4.57
CA LEU A 821 22.52 18.22 -5.74
C LEU A 821 22.04 19.65 -5.50
N TYR A 822 20.86 19.84 -4.94
CA TYR A 822 20.33 21.17 -4.59
C TYR A 822 21.25 21.92 -3.63
N SER A 823 21.84 21.26 -2.64
CA SER A 823 22.74 21.88 -1.65
C SER A 823 24.01 22.50 -2.27
N TYR A 824 24.34 22.16 -3.51
CA TYR A 824 25.47 22.71 -4.25
C TYR A 824 25.09 23.90 -5.15
N LEU A 825 23.81 24.16 -5.35
CA LEU A 825 23.37 25.22 -6.26
C LEU A 825 23.44 26.60 -5.57
N PRO A 826 23.85 27.65 -6.28
CA PRO A 826 23.81 29.01 -5.74
C PRO A 826 22.39 29.54 -5.52
N THR A 827 21.37 28.88 -6.05
CA THR A 827 19.95 29.15 -5.86
C THR A 827 19.34 28.47 -4.64
N ALA A 828 20.11 27.64 -3.92
CA ALA A 828 19.64 26.97 -2.71
C ALA A 828 19.42 27.99 -1.58
N ASP A 829 18.17 28.36 -1.36
CA ASP A 829 17.72 29.36 -0.39
C ASP A 829 17.06 28.75 0.86
N GLN A 830 16.87 27.43 0.88
CA GLN A 830 16.24 26.68 1.95
C GLN A 830 17.20 25.67 2.58
N ASP A 831 16.97 25.33 3.84
CA ASP A 831 17.74 24.32 4.59
C ASP A 831 17.57 22.91 4.00
N SER A 832 16.48 22.70 3.26
CA SER A 832 16.14 21.48 2.53
C SER A 832 15.32 21.84 1.29
N ILE A 833 15.54 21.13 0.18
CA ILE A 833 14.73 21.26 -1.02
C ILE A 833 13.25 20.89 -0.76
N SER A 834 12.96 20.09 0.28
CA SER A 834 11.60 19.77 0.71
C SER A 834 10.78 21.00 1.15
N LEU A 835 11.46 22.09 1.49
CA LEU A 835 10.86 23.37 1.91
C LEU A 835 10.81 24.41 0.78
N ALA A 836 11.43 24.10 -0.36
CA ALA A 836 11.41 24.98 -1.53
C ALA A 836 10.06 24.86 -2.26
N SER A 837 9.68 25.92 -2.99
CA SER A 837 8.44 25.93 -3.75
C SER A 837 8.50 24.99 -4.95
N TYR A 838 7.45 24.16 -5.10
CA TYR A 838 7.29 23.27 -6.27
C TYR A 838 7.06 24.08 -7.54
N PRO A 839 7.74 23.76 -8.65
CA PRO A 839 7.59 24.51 -9.88
C PRO A 839 6.15 24.54 -10.41
N GLN A 840 5.71 25.73 -10.78
CA GLN A 840 4.41 25.95 -11.42
C GLN A 840 4.59 26.36 -12.88
N GLU A 841 3.58 26.06 -13.70
CA GLU A 841 3.60 26.49 -15.10
C GLU A 841 3.61 28.02 -15.23
N ASN A 842 4.37 28.50 -16.19
CA ASN A 842 4.45 29.92 -16.54
C ASN A 842 4.09 30.11 -18.02
N PRO A 843 2.90 30.64 -18.35
CA PRO A 843 2.49 30.85 -19.74
C PRO A 843 3.44 31.74 -20.56
N GLN A 844 4.25 32.59 -19.90
CA GLN A 844 5.22 33.44 -20.54
C GLN A 844 6.46 32.69 -21.02
N GLU A 845 6.69 31.47 -20.57
CA GLU A 845 7.80 30.59 -20.95
C GLU A 845 7.40 29.59 -22.06
N VAL A 846 6.47 29.94 -22.95
CA VAL A 846 6.05 29.13 -24.09
C VAL A 846 6.45 29.83 -25.39
N PHE A 847 7.56 29.39 -25.98
CA PHE A 847 8.17 29.96 -27.19
C PHE A 847 8.00 28.99 -28.36
N GLN A 848 6.81 29.02 -29.00
CA GLN A 848 6.42 28.06 -30.04
C GLN A 848 7.38 28.04 -31.25
N GLU A 849 7.88 29.20 -31.69
CA GLU A 849 8.81 29.27 -32.79
C GLU A 849 10.14 28.58 -32.51
N ALA A 850 10.71 28.85 -31.35
CA ALA A 850 11.93 28.19 -30.88
C ALA A 850 11.74 26.66 -30.70
N GLU A 851 10.58 26.26 -30.17
CA GLU A 851 10.24 24.84 -30.05
C GLU A 851 10.21 24.16 -31.40
N GLN A 852 9.54 24.73 -32.39
CA GLN A 852 9.47 24.17 -33.74
C GLN A 852 10.83 24.11 -34.44
N LYS A 853 11.65 25.16 -34.32
CA LYS A 853 13.00 25.19 -34.87
C LYS A 853 13.90 24.10 -34.31
N VAL A 854 13.96 23.97 -32.97
CA VAL A 854 14.84 22.99 -32.33
C VAL A 854 14.34 21.56 -32.53
N GLU A 855 13.04 21.31 -32.55
CA GLU A 855 12.52 19.98 -32.89
C GLU A 855 12.84 19.59 -34.36
N LYS A 856 12.78 20.52 -35.30
CA LYS A 856 13.25 20.28 -36.68
C LYS A 856 14.75 19.97 -36.70
N LEU A 857 15.56 20.72 -35.96
CA LEU A 857 17.00 20.50 -35.85
C LEU A 857 17.33 19.11 -35.27
N LYS A 858 16.68 18.73 -34.18
CA LYS A 858 16.86 17.41 -33.53
C LYS A 858 16.55 16.26 -34.48
N ALA A 859 15.45 16.38 -35.23
CA ALA A 859 15.04 15.39 -36.19
C ALA A 859 16.02 15.29 -37.36
N LEU A 860 16.51 16.41 -37.86
CA LEU A 860 17.56 16.46 -38.89
C LEU A 860 18.85 15.79 -38.42
N ILE A 861 19.36 16.19 -37.26
CA ILE A 861 20.57 15.56 -36.66
C ILE A 861 20.39 14.06 -36.46
N SER A 862 19.20 13.64 -36.01
CA SER A 862 18.88 12.21 -35.84
C SER A 862 18.87 11.46 -37.15
N SER A 863 18.34 12.07 -38.24
CA SER A 863 18.35 11.48 -39.56
C SER A 863 19.77 11.38 -40.13
N ILE A 864 20.63 12.39 -39.92
CA ILE A 864 22.04 12.33 -40.31
C ILE A 864 22.78 11.25 -39.53
N ARG A 865 22.57 11.14 -38.21
CA ARG A 865 23.16 10.09 -37.35
C ARG A 865 22.72 8.69 -37.79
N ALA A 866 21.44 8.52 -38.14
CA ALA A 866 20.91 7.26 -38.65
C ALA A 866 21.62 6.86 -39.95
N LEU A 867 21.71 7.80 -40.92
CA LEU A 867 22.43 7.54 -42.18
C LEU A 867 23.92 7.21 -41.95
N ARG A 868 24.60 7.91 -41.02
CA ARG A 868 25.98 7.61 -40.64
C ARG A 868 26.13 6.19 -40.06
N SER A 869 25.18 5.78 -39.21
CA SER A 869 25.15 4.42 -38.61
C SER A 869 24.93 3.35 -39.68
N ASP A 870 24.00 3.58 -40.58
CA ASP A 870 23.72 2.69 -41.71
C ASP A 870 24.93 2.54 -42.63
N LEU A 871 25.63 3.64 -42.90
CA LEU A 871 26.89 3.65 -43.66
C LEU A 871 28.10 3.09 -42.88
N LYS A 872 27.91 2.67 -41.61
CA LYS A 872 28.97 2.19 -40.71
C LYS A 872 30.18 3.13 -40.57
N ILE A 873 29.90 4.46 -40.66
CA ILE A 873 30.91 5.49 -40.46
C ILE A 873 31.29 5.52 -38.98
N GLU A 874 32.59 5.48 -38.67
CA GLU A 874 33.05 5.57 -37.30
C GLU A 874 32.46 6.79 -36.57
N PRO A 875 32.00 6.64 -35.31
CA PRO A 875 31.38 7.73 -34.53
C PRO A 875 32.23 9.00 -34.41
N SER A 876 33.58 8.85 -34.34
CA SER A 876 34.53 9.97 -34.21
C SER A 876 34.86 10.68 -35.50
N ARG A 877 34.66 10.00 -36.64
CA ARG A 877 35.03 10.53 -37.98
C ARG A 877 34.11 11.67 -38.37
N ARG A 878 34.67 12.77 -38.84
CA ARG A 878 33.94 13.91 -39.43
C ARG A 878 33.82 13.74 -40.93
N ILE A 879 32.69 14.13 -41.48
CA ILE A 879 32.35 14.02 -42.92
C ILE A 879 31.77 15.33 -43.40
N LYS A 880 31.85 15.61 -44.73
CA LYS A 880 31.20 16.75 -45.35
C LYS A 880 29.72 16.45 -45.57
N LEU A 881 28.88 17.43 -45.27
CA LEU A 881 27.44 17.37 -45.44
C LEU A 881 26.98 18.46 -46.45
N TYR A 882 26.30 18.03 -47.47
CA TYR A 882 25.67 18.92 -48.43
C TYR A 882 24.18 18.93 -48.20
N CYS A 883 23.53 20.10 -48.24
CA CYS A 883 22.09 20.25 -47.95
C CYS A 883 21.42 21.01 -49.11
N LYS A 884 20.23 20.51 -49.56
CA LYS A 884 19.42 21.12 -50.60
C LYS A 884 18.00 21.30 -50.11
N GLY A 885 17.52 22.53 -49.95
CA GLY A 885 16.18 22.87 -49.49
C GLY A 885 16.05 24.36 -49.20
N GLU A 886 15.26 25.08 -50.00
CA GLU A 886 15.12 26.54 -49.82
C GLU A 886 14.57 26.96 -48.47
N GLY A 887 13.58 26.23 -47.93
CA GLY A 887 12.96 26.52 -46.63
C GLY A 887 13.82 26.24 -45.42
N TRP A 888 15.05 25.73 -45.59
CA TRP A 888 15.93 25.30 -44.49
C TRP A 888 17.14 26.22 -44.26
N LYS A 889 17.38 27.15 -45.17
CA LYS A 889 18.59 27.98 -45.17
C LYS A 889 18.80 28.74 -43.87
N GLU A 890 17.76 29.37 -43.33
CA GLU A 890 17.83 30.11 -42.05
C GLU A 890 18.13 29.17 -40.89
N LEU A 891 17.47 28.02 -40.80
CA LEU A 891 17.70 27.03 -39.73
C LEU A 891 19.13 26.45 -39.81
N LEU A 892 19.59 26.11 -41.01
CA LEU A 892 20.95 25.59 -41.20
C LEU A 892 22.02 26.62 -40.81
N GLN A 893 21.81 27.91 -41.10
CA GLN A 893 22.71 28.99 -40.69
C GLN A 893 22.68 29.23 -39.17
N GLU A 894 21.49 29.31 -38.56
CA GLU A 894 21.33 29.51 -37.12
C GLU A 894 22.02 28.41 -36.33
N PHE A 895 21.86 27.15 -36.75
CA PHE A 895 22.33 25.97 -36.03
C PHE A 895 23.54 25.26 -36.63
N GLU A 896 24.27 25.90 -37.54
CA GLU A 896 25.43 25.34 -38.20
C GLU A 896 26.39 24.67 -37.22
N LYS A 897 26.82 25.40 -36.19
CA LYS A 897 27.77 24.90 -35.17
C LYS A 897 27.20 23.66 -34.41
N HIS A 898 25.90 23.61 -34.16
CA HIS A 898 25.25 22.47 -33.53
C HIS A 898 25.26 21.24 -34.44
N ILE A 899 24.96 21.42 -35.74
CA ILE A 899 24.98 20.34 -36.71
C ILE A 899 26.40 19.79 -36.85
N LEU A 900 27.41 20.68 -37.03
CA LEU A 900 28.81 20.28 -37.11
C LEU A 900 29.27 19.44 -35.91
N ASN A 901 28.90 19.88 -34.72
CA ASN A 901 29.36 19.21 -33.49
C ASN A 901 28.55 17.94 -33.19
N LEU A 902 27.22 18.02 -33.22
CA LEU A 902 26.35 16.94 -32.78
C LEU A 902 26.21 15.82 -33.83
N ALA A 903 26.28 16.14 -35.13
CA ALA A 903 26.26 15.14 -36.17
C ALA A 903 27.67 14.72 -36.64
N LYS A 904 28.75 15.26 -36.03
CA LYS A 904 30.16 15.01 -36.42
C LYS A 904 30.41 15.33 -37.90
N ILE A 905 30.03 16.55 -38.30
CA ILE A 905 30.22 17.07 -39.61
C ILE A 905 31.48 17.95 -39.62
N GLU A 906 32.26 17.89 -40.67
CA GLU A 906 33.44 18.72 -40.90
C GLU A 906 33.03 20.09 -41.47
N GLU A 907 32.19 20.07 -42.50
CA GLU A 907 31.75 21.25 -43.23
C GLU A 907 30.29 21.04 -43.67
N LEU A 908 29.46 22.06 -43.55
CA LEU A 908 28.08 22.15 -44.02
C LEU A 908 27.97 23.05 -45.25
N ILE A 909 27.58 22.47 -46.36
CA ILE A 909 27.55 23.17 -47.66
C ILE A 909 26.13 23.18 -48.19
N CYS A 910 25.56 24.36 -48.45
CA CYS A 910 24.27 24.49 -49.16
C CYS A 910 24.48 24.37 -50.65
N VAL A 911 23.74 23.52 -51.35
CA VAL A 911 23.85 23.22 -52.77
C VAL A 911 22.50 23.32 -53.46
N GLU A 912 22.51 23.65 -54.77
CA GLU A 912 21.31 23.63 -55.59
C GLU A 912 21.10 22.28 -56.28
N GLU A 913 22.19 21.55 -56.52
CA GLU A 913 22.16 20.23 -57.14
C GLU A 913 22.99 19.24 -56.31
N ARG A 914 22.67 17.96 -56.42
CA ARG A 914 23.39 16.87 -55.74
C ARG A 914 24.84 16.76 -56.23
N PRO A 915 25.85 16.83 -55.37
CA PRO A 915 27.23 16.61 -55.76
C PRO A 915 27.48 15.15 -56.19
N SER A 916 28.39 14.95 -57.10
CA SER A 916 28.82 13.60 -57.48
C SER A 916 29.46 12.86 -56.31
N ASN A 917 29.36 11.55 -56.30
CA ASN A 917 29.94 10.68 -55.28
C ASN A 917 29.41 10.90 -53.87
N THR A 918 28.11 11.15 -53.77
CA THR A 918 27.41 11.32 -52.48
C THR A 918 26.26 10.35 -52.33
N ILE A 919 25.92 10.00 -51.07
CA ILE A 919 24.73 9.25 -50.72
C ILE A 919 23.68 10.19 -50.15
N ALA A 920 22.47 10.12 -50.67
CA ALA A 920 21.36 10.99 -50.26
C ALA A 920 20.70 10.49 -48.98
N GLY A 921 20.33 11.43 -48.10
CA GLY A 921 19.42 11.22 -46.97
C GLY A 921 18.33 12.26 -47.04
N PHE A 922 17.22 12.01 -46.37
CA PHE A 922 16.04 12.88 -46.45
C PHE A 922 15.46 13.14 -45.06
N TYR A 923 15.05 14.38 -44.85
CA TYR A 923 14.16 14.72 -43.75
C TYR A 923 13.10 15.71 -44.22
N LYS A 924 11.85 15.30 -44.36
CA LYS A 924 10.74 16.04 -44.95
C LYS A 924 11.12 16.47 -46.38
N ASP A 925 11.14 17.78 -46.64
CA ASP A 925 11.50 18.45 -47.88
C ASP A 925 12.99 18.82 -47.99
N LEU A 926 13.79 18.51 -46.97
CA LEU A 926 15.24 18.67 -47.01
C LEU A 926 15.91 17.43 -47.55
N GLU A 927 16.67 17.58 -48.62
CA GLU A 927 17.62 16.59 -49.09
C GLU A 927 19.00 16.92 -48.54
N PHE A 928 19.66 15.91 -47.95
CA PHE A 928 21.06 16.07 -47.53
C PHE A 928 21.92 14.94 -48.10
N PHE A 929 23.17 15.24 -48.39
CA PHE A 929 24.07 14.34 -49.07
C PHE A 929 25.35 14.19 -48.23
N VAL A 930 25.81 12.95 -48.10
CA VAL A 930 27.06 12.58 -47.41
C VAL A 930 28.06 12.11 -48.44
N SER A 931 29.28 12.67 -48.46
CA SER A 931 30.35 12.22 -49.36
C SER A 931 30.73 10.77 -49.10
N VAL A 932 30.91 10.01 -50.18
CA VAL A 932 31.39 8.62 -50.14
C VAL A 932 32.92 8.62 -50.18
N GLU A 933 33.55 8.14 -49.12
CA GLU A 933 34.98 7.98 -49.01
C GLU A 933 35.33 6.50 -48.95
N GLU A 934 36.63 6.16 -49.17
CA GLU A 934 37.12 4.79 -49.08
C GLU A 934 36.71 4.09 -47.75
N GLY A 935 36.12 2.90 -47.87
CA GLY A 935 35.73 2.03 -46.74
C GLY A 935 34.23 1.82 -46.53
N ILE A 936 33.35 2.49 -47.33
CA ILE A 936 31.91 2.24 -47.28
C ILE A 936 31.57 1.01 -48.13
N LYS A 937 30.99 -0.03 -47.51
CA LYS A 937 30.55 -1.24 -48.22
C LYS A 937 29.19 -1.05 -48.88
N VAL A 938 29.19 -0.39 -49.99
CA VAL A 938 27.99 -0.01 -50.74
C VAL A 938 27.11 -1.20 -51.11
N GLU A 939 27.69 -2.37 -51.36
CA GLU A 939 26.93 -3.57 -51.75
C GLU A 939 26.14 -4.17 -50.59
N GLU A 940 26.72 -4.21 -49.37
CA GLU A 940 26.01 -4.66 -48.18
C GLU A 940 24.80 -3.76 -47.84
N LEU A 941 24.99 -2.47 -47.96
CA LEU A 941 23.94 -1.46 -47.76
C LEU A 941 22.83 -1.55 -48.80
N LEU A 942 23.19 -1.67 -50.05
CA LEU A 942 22.23 -1.82 -51.14
C LEU A 942 21.33 -3.06 -50.91
N SER A 943 21.96 -4.18 -50.54
CA SER A 943 21.22 -5.42 -50.22
C SER A 943 20.29 -5.24 -49.02
N SER A 944 20.73 -4.52 -47.97
CA SER A 944 19.94 -4.24 -46.78
C SER A 944 18.72 -3.35 -47.11
N TYR A 945 18.92 -2.26 -47.85
CA TYR A 945 17.82 -1.36 -48.23
C TYR A 945 16.85 -2.02 -49.20
N GLN A 946 17.32 -2.84 -50.14
CA GLN A 946 16.46 -3.61 -51.02
C GLN A 946 15.57 -4.58 -50.25
N LYS A 947 16.13 -5.28 -49.21
CA LYS A 947 15.37 -6.13 -48.32
C LYS A 947 14.30 -5.34 -47.57
N ARG A 948 14.68 -4.21 -46.97
CA ARG A 948 13.75 -3.32 -46.24
C ARG A 948 12.65 -2.78 -47.14
N TYR A 949 12.99 -2.40 -48.38
CA TYR A 949 12.02 -1.95 -49.36
C TYR A 949 10.97 -3.03 -49.64
N GLN A 950 11.36 -4.29 -49.78
CA GLN A 950 10.43 -5.40 -50.00
C GLN A 950 9.54 -5.65 -48.77
N GLU A 951 10.05 -5.46 -47.55
CA GLU A 951 9.26 -5.53 -46.33
C GLU A 951 8.20 -4.42 -46.25
N VAL A 952 8.59 -3.18 -46.61
CA VAL A 952 7.69 -2.02 -46.66
C VAL A 952 6.60 -2.24 -47.69
N LEU A 953 6.93 -2.73 -48.90
CA LEU A 953 5.95 -3.07 -49.93
C LEU A 953 4.91 -4.10 -49.43
N LYS A 954 5.35 -5.17 -48.75
CA LYS A 954 4.45 -6.16 -48.18
C LYS A 954 3.54 -5.56 -47.09
N SER A 955 4.08 -4.66 -46.29
CA SER A 955 3.32 -3.98 -45.24
C SER A 955 2.27 -3.04 -45.82
N LEU A 956 2.64 -2.27 -46.86
CA LEU A 956 1.71 -1.39 -47.60
C LEU A 956 0.57 -2.18 -48.23
N ASP A 957 0.88 -3.29 -48.92
CA ASP A 957 -0.13 -4.17 -49.52
C ASP A 957 -1.10 -4.73 -48.46
N SER A 958 -0.58 -5.16 -47.29
CA SER A 958 -1.40 -5.61 -46.16
C SER A 958 -2.32 -4.51 -45.65
N LEU A 959 -1.82 -3.27 -45.45
CA LEU A 959 -2.60 -2.12 -45.01
C LEU A 959 -3.64 -1.69 -46.05
N GLU A 960 -3.31 -1.73 -47.33
CA GLU A 960 -4.25 -1.44 -48.41
C GLU A 960 -5.39 -2.45 -48.43
N ARG A 961 -5.09 -3.75 -48.27
CA ARG A 961 -6.13 -4.77 -48.16
C ARG A 961 -7.01 -4.53 -46.97
N LYS A 962 -6.42 -4.14 -45.80
CA LYS A 962 -7.17 -3.83 -44.58
C LYS A 962 -8.08 -2.60 -44.77
N LEU A 963 -7.58 -1.54 -45.38
CA LEU A 963 -8.32 -0.29 -45.66
C LEU A 963 -9.36 -0.45 -46.77
N ASN A 964 -9.20 -1.40 -47.71
CA ASN A 964 -10.18 -1.74 -48.74
C ASN A 964 -11.24 -2.73 -48.26
N ASN A 965 -11.10 -3.33 -47.06
CA ASN A 965 -12.07 -4.26 -46.54
C ASN A 965 -13.28 -3.52 -45.96
N GLN A 966 -14.41 -3.63 -46.60
CA GLN A 966 -15.66 -2.98 -46.17
C GLN A 966 -16.16 -3.41 -44.79
N GLU A 967 -15.86 -4.64 -44.37
CA GLU A 967 -16.21 -5.11 -43.02
C GLU A 967 -15.38 -4.44 -41.95
N PHE A 968 -14.08 -4.25 -42.21
CA PHE A 968 -13.20 -3.49 -41.30
C PHE A 968 -13.67 -2.04 -41.18
N LEU A 969 -13.94 -1.35 -42.28
CA LEU A 969 -14.38 0.04 -42.27
C LEU A 969 -15.74 0.25 -41.57
N LYS A 970 -16.61 -0.77 -41.57
CA LYS A 970 -17.91 -0.72 -40.88
C LYS A 970 -17.85 -1.07 -39.38
N LYS A 971 -16.89 -1.92 -38.95
CA LYS A 971 -16.81 -2.44 -37.58
C LYS A 971 -15.72 -1.81 -36.72
N ALA A 972 -14.66 -1.26 -37.31
CA ALA A 972 -13.56 -0.67 -36.58
C ALA A 972 -13.88 0.75 -36.04
N PRO A 973 -13.41 1.14 -34.84
CA PRO A 973 -13.51 2.49 -34.35
C PRO A 973 -12.82 3.48 -35.32
N GLN A 974 -13.37 4.69 -35.45
CA GLN A 974 -12.85 5.72 -36.34
C GLN A 974 -11.38 6.07 -36.05
N GLU A 975 -10.98 5.99 -34.79
CA GLU A 975 -9.62 6.19 -34.29
C GLU A 975 -8.64 5.12 -34.83
N GLU A 976 -9.06 3.84 -34.93
CA GLU A 976 -8.26 2.76 -35.51
C GLU A 976 -8.10 2.89 -37.02
N ILE A 977 -9.14 3.34 -37.71
CA ILE A 977 -9.10 3.63 -39.16
C ILE A 977 -8.10 4.75 -39.41
N GLN A 978 -8.19 5.86 -38.66
CA GLN A 978 -7.29 7.00 -38.80
C GLN A 978 -5.83 6.60 -38.51
N LYS A 979 -5.61 5.80 -37.47
CA LYS A 979 -4.28 5.26 -37.13
C LYS A 979 -3.71 4.39 -38.26
N THR A 980 -4.56 3.53 -38.86
CA THR A 980 -4.16 2.70 -40.00
C THR A 980 -3.81 3.56 -41.25
N GLN A 981 -4.55 4.64 -41.51
CA GLN A 981 -4.27 5.57 -42.56
C GLN A 981 -2.95 6.32 -42.33
N ASN A 982 -2.69 6.76 -41.11
CA ASN A 982 -1.45 7.45 -40.76
C ASN A 982 -0.23 6.52 -40.97
N ILE A 983 -0.31 5.26 -40.51
CA ILE A 983 0.75 4.26 -40.75
C ILE A 983 0.96 4.02 -42.24
N LYS A 984 -0.11 3.97 -43.03
CA LYS A 984 0.01 3.85 -44.50
C LYS A 984 0.75 5.04 -45.12
N GLN A 985 0.45 6.28 -44.67
CA GLN A 985 1.13 7.49 -45.13
C GLN A 985 2.62 7.47 -44.78
N GLU A 986 2.96 7.08 -43.53
CA GLU A 986 4.35 6.95 -43.08
C GLU A 986 5.13 5.91 -43.90
N LEU A 987 4.56 4.72 -44.12
CA LEU A 987 5.20 3.70 -44.94
C LEU A 987 5.30 4.07 -46.40
N THR A 988 4.36 4.86 -46.95
CA THR A 988 4.44 5.38 -48.32
C THR A 988 5.61 6.36 -48.45
N LEU A 989 5.81 7.21 -47.45
CA LEU A 989 6.95 8.13 -47.41
C LEU A 989 8.27 7.35 -47.26
N GLU A 990 8.30 6.31 -46.39
CA GLU A 990 9.46 5.41 -46.22
C GLU A 990 9.81 4.70 -47.55
N LYS A 991 8.80 4.19 -48.25
CA LYS A 991 8.98 3.59 -49.59
C LYS A 991 9.71 4.53 -50.56
N THR A 992 9.21 5.78 -50.68
CA THR A 992 9.80 6.78 -51.58
C THR A 992 11.26 7.07 -51.19
N LYS A 993 11.55 7.21 -49.89
CA LYS A 993 12.91 7.42 -49.37
C LYS A 993 13.84 6.25 -49.69
N LEU A 994 13.35 5.02 -49.51
CA LEU A 994 14.14 3.83 -49.83
C LEU A 994 14.42 3.69 -51.33
N GLU A 995 13.48 4.04 -52.19
CA GLU A 995 13.66 4.09 -53.66
C GLU A 995 14.80 5.04 -54.03
N GLU A 996 14.81 6.25 -53.46
CA GLU A 996 15.83 7.27 -53.70
C GLU A 996 17.19 6.87 -53.13
N LEU A 997 17.23 6.26 -51.92
CA LEU A 997 18.46 5.72 -51.33
C LEU A 997 19.05 4.58 -52.16
N ILE A 998 18.23 3.65 -52.61
CA ILE A 998 18.65 2.54 -53.48
C ILE A 998 19.22 3.06 -54.78
N LYS A 999 18.51 4.02 -55.41
CA LYS A 999 18.98 4.71 -56.64
C LYS A 999 20.34 5.39 -56.42
N SER A 1000 20.46 6.13 -55.31
CA SER A 1000 21.67 6.83 -54.89
C SER A 1000 22.88 5.90 -54.73
N LEU A 1001 22.68 4.73 -54.08
CA LEU A 1001 23.72 3.73 -53.91
C LEU A 1001 24.10 3.01 -55.21
N GLN A 1002 23.13 2.82 -56.14
CA GLN A 1002 23.39 2.26 -57.46
C GLN A 1002 24.22 3.19 -58.34
N GLU A 1003 23.96 4.51 -58.31
CA GLU A 1003 24.73 5.53 -59.03
C GLU A 1003 26.18 5.59 -58.53
N VAL A 1004 26.43 5.51 -57.22
CA VAL A 1004 27.77 5.47 -56.64
C VAL A 1004 28.53 4.19 -57.05
N LYS A 1005 27.86 3.05 -57.15
CA LYS A 1005 28.47 1.77 -57.57
C LYS A 1005 28.90 1.78 -59.03
N ILE A 1006 28.23 2.57 -59.87
CA ILE A 1006 28.59 2.68 -61.28
C ILE A 1006 29.84 3.55 -61.47
N VAL A 1007 30.11 4.50 -60.55
CA VAL A 1007 31.24 5.43 -60.63
C VAL A 1007 32.52 4.88 -59.93
N SER A 1008 32.36 3.96 -59.00
CA SER A 1008 33.45 3.27 -58.30
C SER A 1008 33.88 1.99 -59.05
#